data_5b8ffa4cf2e1f0dc9c63e963c6d1d5ac
#
_entry.id   5b8ffa4cf2e1f0dc9c63e963c6d1d5ac
#
_cell.length_a   1.000
_cell.length_b   1.000
_cell.length_c   1.000
_cell.angle_alpha   90.00
_cell.angle_beta   90.00
_cell.angle_gamma   90.00
#
_symmetry.space_group_name_H-M   'P 1'
#
loop_
_entity.id
_entity.type
_entity.pdbx_description
1 polymer ?
#
loop_
_entity_poly.entity_id
_entity_poly.type
_entity_poly.pdbx_seq_one_letter_code
_entity_poly.pdbx_strand_id
1 'polypeptide(L)'
;MEQLKPFNVTILDPDEYVQRKECLPITSYAMYESSTERFHPDGLYSEVIFGQLGSRERFIRRGYIDLNTKLITPHLYKQIVTLKSYYKEVLAGKQYAYYDKDLKDLVCTTKDDPNGDTGYEFFCSVYPKIKFAESASNKRSVKIELLKKYSDRVFMSKYIVIPAAIRDVKIKDGRPESEAINKLYLGLLSLASAIPPEAGEDIVYDSIRFQMQCKVQQIYDYIMDILTGKTGFSQSKYARRGITYGSRNVITASQIVRVQSPTAPNMMSVDQLAIPAFQAAKALAPVVIHIIRNQFGMQFANNNTIPVINSKTLNLELRKIDETDVKKYTTSDGINDLLNDMRDVHMHHKPITLKLDKSEVYEEGTEFYPFMIYDRGEHIYRFTDVEAFKNAYPKVSRYRDDNEKLKIMEVYDIHEYVVEGTGVLYACGMDIVPEDVDVIFNPECYAKFIEFAKSKGVTADELGEYEVVVDGIEIHTKNNCYGVKTQAEWDKFIAEDVTVIGTHQYVKPEVLAARYRAMAGRPDRIKDKRKLEFFEDIIYDPNKVRPLTYLEFVYIAAYNASIGRYFITTRYPVLNAYNLVPYKGKIMSTVPGRIVKYHLKPDAIGMNDEYVIFDEYPVIGLPTKQSLSVHPTALGRLGGDHDGDCMSLLALMSDDANKELGDYINSTKSIIDVSGNLVNGLDGPGGAVINMSLFFCTYGALE
;
A
#
# COMPACT_ATOMS: atom_id res chain seq x y z
N MET A 1 -14.99 25.76 -19.12
CA MET A 1 -13.81 24.88 -19.17
C MET A 1 -13.26 24.94 -20.58
N GLU A 2 -12.05 25.49 -20.79
CA GLU A 2 -11.40 25.33 -22.07
C GLU A 2 -11.19 23.83 -22.31
N GLN A 3 -11.82 23.30 -23.37
CA GLN A 3 -11.51 21.96 -23.84
C GLN A 3 -10.00 21.92 -24.12
N LEU A 4 -9.26 21.08 -23.43
CA LEU A 4 -7.89 20.74 -23.78
C LEU A 4 -7.91 20.35 -25.27
N LYS A 5 -7.46 21.28 -26.13
CA LYS A 5 -7.32 20.98 -27.56
C LYS A 5 -6.35 19.80 -27.68
N PRO A 6 -6.77 18.66 -28.27
CA PRO A 6 -6.02 17.41 -28.21
C PRO A 6 -4.67 17.43 -28.96
N PHE A 7 -4.22 18.56 -29.48
CA PHE A 7 -3.06 18.64 -30.37
C PHE A 7 -2.06 19.72 -30.02
N ASN A 8 -1.20 19.39 -29.06
CA ASN A 8 0.12 20.04 -28.98
C ASN A 8 1.16 19.40 -29.90
N VAL A 9 0.74 18.49 -30.79
CA VAL A 9 1.62 17.83 -31.73
C VAL A 9 1.71 18.69 -33.01
N THR A 10 2.95 19.05 -33.41
CA THR A 10 3.22 19.72 -34.66
C THR A 10 3.58 18.67 -35.71
N ILE A 11 2.85 18.64 -36.82
CA ILE A 11 3.24 17.82 -37.97
C ILE A 11 4.36 18.55 -38.67
N LEU A 12 5.50 17.88 -38.77
CA LEU A 12 6.68 18.39 -39.42
C LEU A 12 6.47 18.39 -40.94
N ASP A 13 6.84 19.47 -41.62
CA ASP A 13 6.98 19.50 -43.05
C ASP A 13 8.34 18.90 -43.43
N PRO A 14 8.38 17.75 -44.14
CA PRO A 14 9.64 17.09 -44.48
C PRO A 14 10.50 17.92 -45.44
N ASP A 15 9.88 18.67 -46.34
CA ASP A 15 10.59 19.47 -47.35
C ASP A 15 11.30 20.66 -46.67
N GLU A 16 10.60 21.40 -45.80
CA GLU A 16 11.15 22.46 -44.99
C GLU A 16 12.25 21.93 -44.04
N TYR A 17 12.02 20.76 -43.40
CA TYR A 17 12.99 20.17 -42.49
C TYR A 17 14.29 19.80 -43.15
N VAL A 18 14.23 19.13 -44.32
CA VAL A 18 15.40 18.71 -45.11
C VAL A 18 16.26 19.92 -45.48
N GLN A 19 15.62 20.99 -45.95
CA GLN A 19 16.33 22.23 -46.30
C GLN A 19 16.94 22.90 -45.05
N ARG A 20 16.17 23.06 -43.98
CA ARG A 20 16.63 23.74 -42.77
C ARG A 20 17.74 23.00 -42.02
N LYS A 21 17.79 21.66 -42.13
CA LYS A 21 18.76 20.80 -41.46
C LYS A 21 19.87 20.31 -42.36
N GLU A 22 19.89 20.77 -43.59
CA GLU A 22 20.89 20.38 -44.61
C GLU A 22 21.06 18.85 -44.71
N CYS A 23 19.92 18.15 -44.71
CA CYS A 23 19.94 16.70 -44.78
C CYS A 23 20.45 16.24 -46.18
N LEU A 24 21.26 15.17 -46.20
CA LEU A 24 21.79 14.62 -47.45
C LEU A 24 20.84 13.53 -48.00
N PRO A 25 20.75 13.42 -49.35
CA PRO A 25 19.92 12.41 -49.98
C PRO A 25 20.53 11.02 -49.90
N ILE A 26 19.66 10.00 -49.82
CA ILE A 26 20.01 8.60 -49.88
C ILE A 26 19.62 8.12 -51.28
N THR A 27 20.63 7.69 -52.06
CA THR A 27 20.42 7.30 -53.46
C THR A 27 20.90 5.89 -53.78
N SER A 28 21.69 5.26 -52.90
CA SER A 28 22.23 3.92 -53.12
C SER A 28 21.50 2.84 -52.33
N TYR A 29 21.28 1.71 -52.99
CA TYR A 29 20.75 0.46 -52.37
C TYR A 29 21.83 -0.35 -51.68
N ALA A 30 23.12 -0.10 -52.05
CA ALA A 30 24.23 -0.87 -51.55
C ALA A 30 24.51 -0.59 -50.08
N MET A 31 24.76 -1.65 -49.32
CA MET A 31 25.17 -1.52 -47.93
C MET A 31 26.66 -1.07 -47.86
N TYR A 32 27.50 -1.66 -48.65
CA TYR A 32 28.94 -1.43 -48.67
C TYR A 32 29.41 -0.89 -50.01
N GLU A 33 30.54 -0.23 -50.00
CA GLU A 33 31.23 0.28 -51.18
C GLU A 33 32.04 -0.84 -51.84
N SER A 34 31.53 -1.36 -52.97
CA SER A 34 32.17 -2.42 -53.75
C SER A 34 32.62 -3.63 -52.90
N SER A 35 33.88 -3.98 -52.90
CA SER A 35 34.47 -5.10 -52.15
C SER A 35 35.03 -4.70 -50.78
N THR A 36 34.71 -3.54 -50.29
CA THR A 36 35.17 -3.03 -48.98
C THR A 36 34.19 -3.31 -47.86
N GLU A 37 34.63 -3.28 -46.62
CA GLU A 37 33.76 -3.32 -45.45
C GLU A 37 33.23 -1.93 -45.04
N ARG A 38 33.51 -0.89 -45.85
CA ARG A 38 33.02 0.47 -45.59
C ARG A 38 31.62 0.64 -46.11
N PHE A 39 30.78 1.29 -45.33
CA PHE A 39 29.41 1.62 -45.75
C PHE A 39 29.41 2.54 -46.97
N HIS A 40 28.50 2.28 -47.90
CA HIS A 40 28.36 3.10 -49.11
C HIS A 40 28.08 4.56 -48.73
N PRO A 41 28.79 5.57 -49.30
CA PRO A 41 28.65 6.98 -48.92
C PRO A 41 27.23 7.54 -49.09
N ASP A 42 26.49 7.07 -50.11
CA ASP A 42 25.10 7.51 -50.39
C ASP A 42 24.03 6.50 -49.95
N GLY A 43 24.40 5.52 -49.13
CA GLY A 43 23.54 4.43 -48.67
C GLY A 43 22.86 4.69 -47.31
N LEU A 44 21.97 3.78 -46.94
CA LEU A 44 21.21 3.85 -45.66
C LEU A 44 22.10 3.83 -44.41
N TYR A 45 23.32 3.35 -44.51
CA TYR A 45 24.25 3.23 -43.37
C TYR A 45 25.43 4.21 -43.46
N SER A 46 25.42 5.09 -44.42
CA SER A 46 26.48 6.03 -44.74
C SER A 46 27.01 6.78 -43.52
N GLU A 47 28.33 6.80 -43.37
CA GLU A 47 29.02 7.63 -42.39
C GLU A 47 29.05 9.11 -42.79
N VAL A 48 28.97 9.39 -44.09
CA VAL A 48 28.90 10.75 -44.62
C VAL A 48 27.57 11.40 -44.25
N ILE A 49 26.46 10.68 -44.43
CA ILE A 49 25.12 11.17 -44.17
C ILE A 49 24.86 11.22 -42.67
N PHE A 50 25.15 10.13 -41.95
CA PHE A 50 24.70 9.95 -40.57
C PHE A 50 25.79 10.18 -39.51
N GLY A 51 27.08 10.20 -39.91
CA GLY A 51 28.21 10.26 -38.99
C GLY A 51 28.85 8.90 -38.74
N GLN A 52 30.04 8.90 -38.20
CA GLN A 52 30.84 7.72 -37.93
C GLN A 52 30.18 6.78 -36.92
N LEU A 53 30.51 5.49 -36.99
CA LEU A 53 30.08 4.48 -36.03
C LEU A 53 30.44 4.92 -34.60
N GLY A 54 29.48 4.84 -33.69
CA GLY A 54 29.63 5.23 -32.27
C GLY A 54 29.63 6.73 -31.99
N SER A 55 29.61 7.59 -33.03
CA SER A 55 29.55 9.06 -32.82
C SER A 55 28.17 9.54 -32.35
N ARG A 56 28.14 10.72 -31.70
CA ARG A 56 26.91 11.37 -31.31
C ARG A 56 26.08 11.81 -32.53
N GLU A 57 26.73 12.21 -33.59
CA GLU A 57 26.10 12.62 -34.85
C GLU A 57 25.22 11.50 -35.42
N ARG A 58 25.66 10.25 -35.32
CA ARG A 58 24.94 9.08 -35.82
C ARG A 58 23.58 8.84 -35.14
N PHE A 59 23.39 9.35 -33.92
CA PHE A 59 22.12 9.34 -33.22
C PHE A 59 21.20 10.52 -33.57
N ILE A 60 21.73 11.57 -34.18
CA ILE A 60 21.03 12.83 -34.39
C ILE A 60 20.76 13.11 -35.88
N ARG A 61 21.76 12.86 -36.75
CA ARG A 61 21.67 13.19 -38.19
C ARG A 61 20.63 12.31 -38.88
N ARG A 62 19.90 12.94 -39.78
CA ARG A 62 18.88 12.31 -40.64
C ARG A 62 19.28 12.51 -42.09
N GLY A 63 18.96 11.52 -42.91
CA GLY A 63 18.98 11.62 -44.35
C GLY A 63 17.54 11.74 -44.89
N TYR A 64 17.40 11.80 -46.19
CA TYR A 64 16.09 11.75 -46.84
C TYR A 64 16.14 10.92 -48.13
N ILE A 65 14.98 10.42 -48.54
CA ILE A 65 14.72 9.82 -49.83
C ILE A 65 13.90 10.82 -50.62
N ASP A 66 14.37 11.20 -51.84
CA ASP A 66 13.57 11.96 -52.77
C ASP A 66 12.50 11.03 -53.38
N LEU A 67 11.23 11.48 -53.32
CA LEU A 67 10.11 10.65 -53.77
C LEU A 67 9.85 10.78 -55.26
N ASN A 68 10.43 11.78 -55.92
CA ASN A 68 10.18 12.15 -57.34
C ASN A 68 8.68 12.37 -57.68
N THR A 69 7.86 12.49 -56.66
CA THR A 69 6.41 12.73 -56.75
C THR A 69 5.88 13.28 -55.40
N LYS A 70 4.64 13.70 -55.40
CA LYS A 70 3.94 14.13 -54.16
C LYS A 70 3.19 12.94 -53.54
N LEU A 71 3.45 12.66 -52.26
CA LEU A 71 2.70 11.70 -51.47
C LEU A 71 1.96 12.37 -50.33
N ILE A 72 0.89 11.76 -49.85
CA ILE A 72 0.16 12.25 -48.69
C ILE A 72 0.96 11.90 -47.41
N THR A 73 1.16 12.88 -46.54
CA THR A 73 1.82 12.69 -45.26
C THR A 73 1.15 11.56 -44.46
N PRO A 74 1.89 10.54 -43.97
CA PRO A 74 1.32 9.29 -43.46
C PRO A 74 0.29 9.48 -42.36
N HIS A 75 0.54 10.40 -41.43
CA HIS A 75 -0.38 10.68 -40.33
C HIS A 75 -1.71 11.23 -40.84
N LEU A 76 -1.68 12.14 -41.81
CA LEU A 76 -2.87 12.73 -42.41
C LEU A 76 -3.58 11.72 -43.34
N TYR A 77 -2.83 10.93 -44.10
CA TYR A 77 -3.38 9.82 -44.91
C TYR A 77 -4.27 8.89 -44.07
N LYS A 78 -3.78 8.47 -42.89
CA LYS A 78 -4.54 7.62 -41.98
C LYS A 78 -5.87 8.27 -41.52
N GLN A 79 -5.86 9.59 -41.29
CA GLN A 79 -7.11 10.30 -40.93
C GLN A 79 -8.06 10.39 -42.12
N ILE A 80 -7.56 10.72 -43.30
CA ILE A 80 -8.36 10.85 -44.55
C ILE A 80 -9.09 9.54 -44.86
N VAL A 81 -8.36 8.42 -44.93
CA VAL A 81 -8.96 7.12 -45.28
C VAL A 81 -9.88 6.55 -44.20
N THR A 82 -9.73 6.99 -42.94
CA THR A 82 -10.66 6.61 -41.85
C THR A 82 -11.91 7.45 -41.79
N LEU A 83 -11.94 8.64 -42.42
CA LEU A 83 -13.16 9.45 -42.55
C LEU A 83 -14.11 8.87 -43.58
N LYS A 84 -13.54 8.38 -44.69
CA LYS A 84 -14.29 7.68 -45.75
C LYS A 84 -13.43 6.56 -46.34
N SER A 85 -13.88 5.32 -46.17
CA SER A 85 -13.14 4.12 -46.56
C SER A 85 -12.91 4.02 -48.06
N TYR A 86 -13.86 4.44 -48.89
CA TYR A 86 -13.74 4.37 -50.35
C TYR A 86 -12.64 5.28 -50.95
N TYR A 87 -12.17 6.30 -50.19
CA TYR A 87 -11.05 7.11 -50.66
C TYR A 87 -9.79 6.28 -50.90
N LYS A 88 -9.60 5.24 -50.11
CA LYS A 88 -8.49 4.31 -50.32
C LYS A 88 -8.63 3.54 -51.63
N GLU A 89 -9.85 3.15 -51.99
CA GLU A 89 -10.10 2.41 -53.23
C GLU A 89 -9.99 3.32 -54.47
N VAL A 90 -10.36 4.60 -54.36
CA VAL A 90 -10.12 5.61 -55.39
C VAL A 90 -8.62 5.83 -55.62
N LEU A 91 -7.85 6.05 -54.54
CA LEU A 91 -6.39 6.20 -54.61
C LEU A 91 -5.71 4.97 -55.23
N ALA A 92 -6.24 3.78 -54.99
CA ALA A 92 -5.71 2.53 -55.53
C ALA A 92 -6.13 2.25 -57.00
N GLY A 93 -6.92 3.13 -57.62
CA GLY A 93 -7.43 2.93 -58.98
C GLY A 93 -8.53 1.85 -59.11
N LYS A 94 -9.14 1.43 -57.98
CA LYS A 94 -10.16 0.37 -57.93
C LYS A 94 -11.58 0.87 -57.95
N GLN A 95 -11.81 2.10 -57.47
CA GLN A 95 -13.12 2.74 -57.45
C GLN A 95 -13.09 4.02 -58.27
N TYR A 96 -14.03 4.19 -59.15
CA TYR A 96 -14.25 5.42 -59.91
C TYR A 96 -15.11 6.38 -59.08
N ALA A 97 -14.82 7.68 -59.17
CA ALA A 97 -15.53 8.73 -58.44
C ALA A 97 -15.49 10.04 -59.28
N TYR A 98 -16.43 10.93 -59.03
CA TYR A 98 -16.39 12.29 -59.54
C TYR A 98 -16.52 13.28 -58.38
N TYR A 99 -16.05 14.49 -58.57
CA TYR A 99 -16.20 15.56 -57.59
C TYR A 99 -17.57 16.25 -57.78
N ASP A 100 -18.39 16.14 -56.73
CA ASP A 100 -19.67 16.83 -56.67
C ASP A 100 -19.48 18.23 -56.06
N LYS A 101 -19.89 19.28 -56.79
CA LYS A 101 -19.74 20.69 -56.41
C LYS A 101 -20.68 21.10 -55.27
N ASP A 102 -21.85 20.46 -55.16
CA ASP A 102 -22.85 20.76 -54.14
C ASP A 102 -22.48 20.08 -52.82
N LEU A 103 -22.11 18.82 -52.88
CA LEU A 103 -21.63 18.06 -51.72
C LEU A 103 -20.19 18.44 -51.31
N LYS A 104 -19.42 19.07 -52.19
CA LYS A 104 -17.99 19.40 -52.02
C LYS A 104 -17.18 18.17 -51.63
N ASP A 105 -17.48 17.04 -52.26
CA ASP A 105 -16.91 15.75 -51.93
C ASP A 105 -16.89 14.84 -53.16
N LEU A 106 -16.18 13.68 -53.03
CA LEU A 106 -16.21 12.64 -54.04
C LEU A 106 -17.48 11.77 -53.93
N VAL A 107 -18.10 11.49 -55.05
CA VAL A 107 -19.23 10.55 -55.18
C VAL A 107 -18.77 9.36 -55.99
N CYS A 108 -18.96 8.16 -55.46
CA CYS A 108 -18.62 6.92 -56.18
C CYS A 108 -19.49 6.73 -57.43
N THR A 109 -18.86 6.30 -58.51
CA THR A 109 -19.51 6.00 -59.77
C THR A 109 -18.92 4.74 -60.41
N THR A 110 -19.39 4.38 -61.60
CA THR A 110 -18.88 3.25 -62.40
C THR A 110 -17.82 3.71 -63.41
N LYS A 111 -17.09 2.77 -63.96
CA LYS A 111 -16.10 3.04 -65.01
C LYS A 111 -16.73 3.63 -66.32
N ASP A 112 -17.99 3.37 -66.52
CA ASP A 112 -18.72 3.80 -67.75
C ASP A 112 -19.23 5.23 -67.63
N ASP A 113 -19.14 5.87 -66.48
CA ASP A 113 -19.52 7.27 -66.27
C ASP A 113 -18.48 8.20 -66.90
N PRO A 114 -18.89 9.07 -67.89
CA PRO A 114 -17.96 9.99 -68.54
C PRO A 114 -17.32 11.04 -67.60
N ASN A 115 -17.92 11.27 -66.43
CA ASN A 115 -17.38 12.16 -65.42
C ASN A 115 -16.55 11.42 -64.35
N GLY A 116 -16.57 10.07 -64.36
CA GLY A 116 -15.88 9.24 -63.41
C GLY A 116 -14.38 9.16 -63.68
N ASP A 117 -13.57 9.34 -62.67
CA ASP A 117 -12.11 9.20 -62.72
C ASP A 117 -11.63 8.42 -61.52
N THR A 118 -10.37 7.95 -61.52
CA THR A 118 -9.78 7.14 -60.48
C THR A 118 -8.27 7.32 -60.47
N GLY A 119 -7.64 6.89 -59.41
CA GLY A 119 -6.17 6.91 -59.31
C GLY A 119 -5.62 7.90 -58.28
N TYR A 120 -4.32 7.82 -58.09
CA TYR A 120 -3.64 8.58 -57.10
C TYR A 120 -3.63 10.08 -57.40
N GLU A 121 -3.27 10.44 -58.62
CA GLU A 121 -3.18 11.83 -59.10
C GLU A 121 -4.55 12.49 -59.11
N PHE A 122 -5.58 11.79 -59.62
CA PHE A 122 -6.96 12.27 -59.59
C PHE A 122 -7.37 12.65 -58.14
N PHE A 123 -7.16 11.76 -57.18
CA PHE A 123 -7.51 12.06 -55.82
C PHE A 123 -6.75 13.27 -55.26
N CYS A 124 -5.45 13.37 -55.47
CA CYS A 124 -4.63 14.47 -55.03
C CYS A 124 -5.02 15.84 -55.62
N SER A 125 -5.45 15.87 -56.88
CA SER A 125 -5.93 17.07 -57.58
C SER A 125 -7.28 17.58 -57.04
N VAL A 126 -8.13 16.66 -56.58
CA VAL A 126 -9.45 16.97 -56.04
C VAL A 126 -9.42 17.25 -54.54
N TYR A 127 -8.52 16.63 -53.80
CA TYR A 127 -8.49 16.72 -52.35
C TYR A 127 -8.54 18.14 -51.75
N PRO A 128 -7.86 19.16 -52.30
CA PRO A 128 -7.96 20.52 -51.78
C PRO A 128 -9.35 21.15 -51.84
N LYS A 129 -10.21 20.60 -52.67
CA LYS A 129 -11.61 21.07 -52.85
C LYS A 129 -12.59 20.36 -51.93
N ILE A 130 -12.18 19.23 -51.28
CA ILE A 130 -13.04 18.41 -50.41
C ILE A 130 -13.30 19.15 -49.11
N LYS A 131 -14.57 19.16 -48.69
CA LYS A 131 -14.99 19.66 -47.38
C LYS A 131 -15.69 18.56 -46.60
N PHE A 132 -15.05 18.12 -45.54
CA PHE A 132 -15.61 17.05 -44.68
C PHE A 132 -16.81 17.58 -43.90
N ALA A 133 -17.95 16.88 -44.02
CA ALA A 133 -19.17 17.20 -43.29
C ALA A 133 -18.96 16.98 -41.77
N GLU A 134 -19.39 17.95 -40.98
CA GLU A 134 -19.39 17.86 -39.52
C GLU A 134 -20.39 16.82 -39.03
N SER A 135 -20.14 16.24 -37.87
CA SER A 135 -21.05 15.29 -37.23
C SER A 135 -20.98 15.44 -35.70
N ALA A 136 -21.98 14.91 -35.01
CA ALA A 136 -22.03 14.90 -33.56
C ALA A 136 -20.93 14.03 -32.90
N SER A 137 -20.14 13.30 -33.70
CA SER A 137 -19.06 12.45 -33.16
C SER A 137 -17.81 13.26 -32.88
N ASN A 138 -17.44 13.40 -31.60
CA ASN A 138 -16.17 14.05 -31.17
C ASN A 138 -14.94 13.47 -31.87
N LYS A 139 -14.88 12.15 -32.07
CA LYS A 139 -13.75 11.49 -32.77
C LYS A 139 -13.64 11.94 -34.22
N ARG A 140 -14.76 12.19 -34.88
CA ARG A 140 -14.77 12.65 -36.26
C ARG A 140 -14.39 14.13 -36.34
N SER A 141 -14.94 14.97 -35.47
CA SER A 141 -14.66 16.41 -35.42
C SER A 141 -13.16 16.68 -35.20
N VAL A 142 -12.55 15.94 -34.28
CA VAL A 142 -11.09 16.02 -34.00
C VAL A 142 -10.25 15.72 -35.24
N LYS A 143 -10.62 14.71 -36.05
CA LYS A 143 -9.91 14.39 -37.31
C LYS A 143 -10.04 15.51 -38.33
N ILE A 144 -11.25 16.06 -38.46
CA ILE A 144 -11.51 17.18 -39.38
C ILE A 144 -10.75 18.42 -38.99
N GLU A 145 -10.71 18.75 -37.71
CA GLU A 145 -9.90 19.88 -37.18
C GLU A 145 -8.41 19.70 -37.45
N LEU A 146 -7.89 18.48 -37.28
CA LEU A 146 -6.50 18.15 -37.60
C LEU A 146 -6.19 18.40 -39.08
N LEU A 147 -7.06 17.90 -39.98
CA LEU A 147 -6.88 18.07 -41.41
C LEU A 147 -6.99 19.52 -41.84
N LYS A 148 -7.88 20.30 -41.21
CA LYS A 148 -7.99 21.75 -41.44
C LYS A 148 -6.74 22.49 -40.97
N LYS A 149 -6.22 22.16 -39.78
CA LYS A 149 -5.04 22.80 -39.19
C LYS A 149 -3.76 22.60 -40.03
N TYR A 150 -3.62 21.43 -40.65
CA TYR A 150 -2.44 21.05 -41.42
C TYR A 150 -2.72 20.88 -42.92
N SER A 151 -3.68 21.65 -43.44
CA SER A 151 -4.04 21.63 -44.86
C SER A 151 -2.88 21.98 -45.79
N ASP A 152 -1.91 22.77 -45.30
CA ASP A 152 -0.68 23.16 -45.99
C ASP A 152 0.40 22.06 -45.99
N ARG A 153 0.26 21.03 -45.16
CA ARG A 153 1.25 19.96 -44.97
C ARG A 153 0.75 18.57 -45.36
N VAL A 154 -0.29 18.55 -46.15
CA VAL A 154 -0.93 17.27 -46.61
C VAL A 154 0.00 16.53 -47.52
N PHE A 155 0.72 17.21 -48.41
CA PHE A 155 1.60 16.59 -49.39
C PHE A 155 3.07 16.80 -49.02
N MET A 156 3.92 15.81 -49.33
CA MET A 156 5.37 15.83 -49.17
C MET A 156 6.05 15.28 -50.43
N SER A 157 7.22 15.82 -50.78
CA SER A 157 8.04 15.34 -51.89
C SER A 157 9.29 14.61 -51.42
N LYS A 158 9.63 14.69 -50.12
CA LYS A 158 10.79 14.07 -49.50
C LYS A 158 10.38 13.25 -48.31
N TYR A 159 11.03 12.11 -48.10
CA TYR A 159 10.76 11.27 -46.92
C TYR A 159 11.98 11.23 -46.02
N ILE A 160 11.83 11.67 -44.77
CA ILE A 160 12.92 11.71 -43.79
C ILE A 160 13.23 10.30 -43.30
N VAL A 161 14.53 9.94 -43.35
CA VAL A 161 15.05 8.68 -42.81
C VAL A 161 15.64 8.92 -41.45
N ILE A 162 15.19 8.11 -40.46
CA ILE A 162 15.60 8.22 -39.07
C ILE A 162 17.13 7.94 -38.92
N PRO A 163 17.75 8.42 -37.81
CA PRO A 163 19.19 8.24 -37.59
C PRO A 163 19.64 6.80 -37.67
N ALA A 164 20.86 6.57 -38.23
CA ALA A 164 21.35 5.23 -38.44
C ALA A 164 21.61 4.46 -37.15
N ALA A 165 22.08 5.11 -36.08
CA ALA A 165 22.40 4.44 -34.81
C ALA A 165 21.22 3.68 -34.17
N ILE A 166 19.96 4.04 -34.44
CA ILE A 166 18.77 3.34 -33.94
C ILE A 166 18.31 2.19 -34.85
N ARG A 167 18.95 1.99 -35.97
CA ARG A 167 18.67 0.95 -36.98
C ARG A 167 19.93 0.36 -37.62
N ASP A 168 21.07 0.49 -36.92
CA ASP A 168 22.37 0.01 -37.44
C ASP A 168 22.39 -1.53 -37.61
N VAL A 169 23.35 -1.96 -38.42
CA VAL A 169 23.59 -3.37 -38.66
C VAL A 169 24.14 -4.03 -37.41
N LYS A 170 23.56 -5.14 -37.04
CA LYS A 170 24.08 -6.03 -35.97
C LYS A 170 24.76 -7.22 -36.62
N ILE A 171 25.92 -7.60 -36.11
CA ILE A 171 26.57 -8.84 -36.53
C ILE A 171 26.05 -9.96 -35.63
N LYS A 172 25.35 -10.91 -36.25
CA LYS A 172 24.86 -12.11 -35.58
C LYS A 172 25.40 -13.33 -36.29
N ASP A 173 26.08 -14.20 -35.57
CA ASP A 173 26.72 -15.40 -36.10
C ASP A 173 27.63 -15.10 -37.31
N GLY A 174 28.39 -14.01 -37.24
CA GLY A 174 29.33 -13.57 -38.31
C GLY A 174 28.62 -12.98 -39.53
N ARG A 175 27.29 -12.80 -39.51
CA ARG A 175 26.53 -12.23 -40.64
C ARG A 175 25.88 -10.89 -40.25
N PRO A 176 25.88 -9.92 -41.20
CA PRO A 176 25.19 -8.65 -40.94
C PRO A 176 23.68 -8.85 -40.97
N GLU A 177 23.02 -8.57 -39.83
CA GLU A 177 21.56 -8.54 -39.68
C GLU A 177 21.09 -7.09 -39.67
N SER A 178 20.22 -6.75 -40.59
CA SER A 178 19.62 -5.42 -40.73
C SER A 178 18.25 -5.36 -40.05
N GLU A 179 17.97 -4.29 -39.32
CA GLU A 179 16.64 -4.03 -38.77
C GLU A 179 15.57 -3.98 -39.86
N ALA A 180 14.36 -4.47 -39.56
CA ALA A 180 13.27 -4.63 -40.55
C ALA A 180 12.89 -3.30 -41.22
N ILE A 181 13.01 -2.16 -40.52
CA ILE A 181 12.71 -0.83 -41.08
C ILE A 181 13.61 -0.49 -42.27
N ASN A 182 14.87 -0.99 -42.33
CA ASN A 182 15.77 -0.72 -43.43
C ASN A 182 15.28 -1.38 -44.73
N LYS A 183 14.63 -2.55 -44.64
CA LYS A 183 14.00 -3.19 -45.80
C LYS A 183 12.83 -2.36 -46.36
N LEU A 184 12.11 -1.66 -45.46
CA LEU A 184 11.04 -0.75 -45.85
C LEU A 184 11.58 0.50 -46.57
N TYR A 185 12.68 1.08 -46.06
CA TYR A 185 13.36 2.21 -46.71
C TYR A 185 13.95 1.81 -48.09
N LEU A 186 14.59 0.65 -48.18
CA LEU A 186 15.08 0.16 -49.49
C LEU A 186 13.93 -0.03 -50.49
N GLY A 187 12.80 -0.60 -50.03
CA GLY A 187 11.60 -0.73 -50.85
C GLY A 187 11.02 0.61 -51.31
N LEU A 188 11.02 1.62 -50.43
CA LEU A 188 10.60 2.98 -50.79
C LEU A 188 11.55 3.61 -51.84
N LEU A 189 12.88 3.50 -51.60
CA LEU A 189 13.90 3.99 -52.52
C LEU A 189 13.75 3.35 -53.91
N SER A 190 13.52 2.02 -53.97
CA SER A 190 13.29 1.30 -55.23
C SER A 190 12.11 1.79 -56.00
N LEU A 191 10.96 2.05 -55.31
CA LEU A 191 9.76 2.58 -55.96
C LEU A 191 9.98 4.03 -56.41
N ALA A 192 10.66 4.86 -55.60
CA ALA A 192 10.94 6.24 -55.95
C ALA A 192 11.85 6.34 -57.19
N SER A 193 12.84 5.48 -57.31
CA SER A 193 13.73 5.45 -58.49
C SER A 193 13.06 4.96 -59.76
N ALA A 194 11.87 4.32 -59.66
CA ALA A 194 11.10 3.92 -60.83
C ALA A 194 10.27 5.07 -61.43
N ILE A 195 10.18 6.21 -60.75
CA ILE A 195 9.49 7.42 -61.23
C ILE A 195 10.60 8.40 -61.71
N PRO A 196 10.68 8.76 -63.00
CA PRO A 196 11.60 9.78 -63.46
C PRO A 196 11.30 11.14 -62.81
N PRO A 197 12.30 11.99 -62.51
CA PRO A 197 12.05 13.31 -61.95
C PRO A 197 11.16 14.22 -62.78
N GLU A 198 11.15 14.00 -64.10
CA GLU A 198 10.33 14.72 -65.09
C GLU A 198 8.90 14.13 -65.26
N ALA A 199 8.56 13.03 -64.59
CA ALA A 199 7.27 12.35 -64.75
C ALA A 199 6.05 13.25 -64.38
N GLY A 200 6.23 14.25 -63.55
CA GLY A 200 5.18 15.20 -63.18
C GLY A 200 3.89 14.49 -62.63
N GLU A 201 2.74 14.83 -63.24
CA GLU A 201 1.44 14.33 -62.87
C GLU A 201 0.95 13.19 -63.80
N ASP A 202 1.85 12.52 -64.50
CA ASP A 202 1.51 11.45 -65.43
C ASP A 202 0.86 10.26 -64.72
N ILE A 203 -0.40 9.93 -65.09
CA ILE A 203 -1.26 8.87 -64.55
C ILE A 203 -0.63 7.47 -64.69
N VAL A 204 0.27 7.27 -65.63
CA VAL A 204 1.00 5.97 -65.83
C VAL A 204 1.71 5.52 -64.55
N TYR A 205 2.13 6.44 -63.73
CA TYR A 205 2.83 6.16 -62.46
C TYR A 205 1.90 6.02 -61.23
N ASP A 206 0.58 6.12 -61.37
CA ASP A 206 -0.35 6.11 -60.24
C ASP A 206 -0.29 4.82 -59.38
N SER A 207 -0.11 3.68 -60.05
CA SER A 207 0.10 2.41 -59.32
C SER A 207 1.36 2.42 -58.48
N ILE A 208 2.44 3.03 -58.97
CA ILE A 208 3.70 3.16 -58.20
C ILE A 208 3.53 4.16 -57.06
N ARG A 209 2.87 5.33 -57.31
CA ARG A 209 2.53 6.31 -56.27
C ARG A 209 1.74 5.70 -55.12
N PHE A 210 0.73 4.90 -55.45
CA PHE A 210 -0.05 4.21 -54.42
C PHE A 210 0.76 3.17 -53.67
N GLN A 211 1.63 2.40 -54.33
CA GLN A 211 2.53 1.47 -53.66
C GLN A 211 3.51 2.20 -52.75
N MET A 212 4.06 3.36 -53.16
CA MET A 212 4.92 4.22 -52.33
C MET A 212 4.13 4.73 -51.14
N GLN A 213 2.89 5.18 -51.30
CA GLN A 213 2.00 5.61 -50.20
C GLN A 213 1.80 4.47 -49.19
N CYS A 214 1.56 3.26 -49.64
CA CYS A 214 1.49 2.09 -48.76
C CYS A 214 2.80 1.81 -48.07
N LYS A 215 3.95 1.98 -48.74
CA LYS A 215 5.27 1.77 -48.14
C LYS A 215 5.59 2.80 -47.08
N VAL A 216 5.31 4.07 -47.34
CA VAL A 216 5.42 5.17 -46.39
C VAL A 216 4.54 4.95 -45.17
N GLN A 217 3.31 4.46 -45.37
CA GLN A 217 2.41 4.11 -44.28
C GLN A 217 2.94 2.95 -43.44
N GLN A 218 3.52 1.91 -44.09
CA GLN A 218 4.16 0.80 -43.35
C GLN A 218 5.33 1.27 -42.48
N ILE A 219 6.16 2.18 -42.96
CA ILE A 219 7.28 2.76 -42.18
C ILE A 219 6.71 3.56 -41.01
N TYR A 220 5.69 4.36 -41.24
CA TYR A 220 5.02 5.13 -40.17
C TYR A 220 4.43 4.21 -39.10
N ASP A 221 3.67 3.18 -39.50
CA ASP A 221 3.06 2.24 -38.55
C ASP A 221 4.14 1.46 -37.78
N TYR A 222 5.25 1.05 -38.44
CA TYR A 222 6.38 0.41 -37.77
C TYR A 222 7.00 1.30 -36.69
N ILE A 223 7.20 2.59 -36.97
CA ILE A 223 7.73 3.55 -36.00
C ILE A 223 6.72 3.75 -34.84
N MET A 224 5.43 3.84 -35.16
CA MET A 224 4.38 3.98 -34.16
C MET A 224 4.30 2.75 -33.23
N ASP A 225 4.46 1.54 -33.77
CA ASP A 225 4.46 0.30 -32.99
C ASP A 225 5.68 0.23 -32.03
N ILE A 226 6.85 0.73 -32.47
CA ILE A 226 8.03 0.86 -31.59
C ILE A 226 7.77 1.89 -30.46
N LEU A 227 7.03 2.96 -30.73
CA LEU A 227 6.82 4.05 -29.78
C LEU A 227 5.62 3.82 -28.84
N THR A 228 4.57 3.18 -29.33
CA THR A 228 3.26 3.10 -28.64
C THR A 228 2.91 1.69 -28.19
N GLY A 229 1.85 1.56 -27.38
CA GLY A 229 1.37 0.28 -26.90
C GLY A 229 2.18 -0.27 -25.71
N LYS A 230 1.75 -1.41 -25.18
CA LYS A 230 2.36 -2.06 -23.98
C LYS A 230 3.85 -2.40 -24.16
N THR A 231 4.24 -2.76 -25.36
CA THR A 231 5.61 -3.13 -25.73
C THR A 231 6.42 -1.97 -26.28
N GLY A 232 5.74 -0.87 -26.64
CA GLY A 232 6.38 0.30 -27.21
C GLY A 232 7.25 1.07 -26.23
N PHE A 233 8.22 1.80 -26.77
CA PHE A 233 9.22 2.54 -25.98
C PHE A 233 8.61 3.46 -24.92
N SER A 234 7.52 4.18 -25.25
CA SER A 234 6.90 5.12 -24.33
C SER A 234 6.38 4.43 -23.06
N GLN A 235 5.72 3.28 -23.20
CA GLN A 235 5.18 2.56 -22.05
C GLN A 235 6.18 1.59 -21.41
N SER A 236 6.95 0.84 -22.24
CA SER A 236 7.82 -0.22 -21.72
C SER A 236 9.15 0.28 -21.18
N LYS A 237 9.66 1.42 -21.66
CA LYS A 237 10.98 1.95 -21.31
C LYS A 237 10.89 3.30 -20.58
N TYR A 238 10.23 4.30 -21.21
CA TYR A 238 10.21 5.65 -20.64
C TYR A 238 9.30 5.75 -19.41
N ALA A 239 8.06 5.28 -19.49
CA ALA A 239 7.12 5.31 -18.37
C ALA A 239 7.38 4.20 -17.34
N ARG A 240 8.03 3.11 -17.73
CA ARG A 240 8.36 1.97 -16.86
C ARG A 240 9.73 2.15 -16.19
N ARG A 241 9.95 3.26 -15.53
CA ARG A 241 11.14 3.42 -14.70
C ARG A 241 10.94 2.72 -13.36
N GLY A 242 12.01 2.08 -12.87
CA GLY A 242 12.04 1.59 -11.50
C GLY A 242 11.88 2.77 -10.54
N ILE A 243 10.93 2.68 -9.63
CA ILE A 243 10.74 3.65 -8.55
C ILE A 243 11.49 3.10 -7.35
N THR A 244 12.40 3.89 -6.81
CA THR A 244 13.09 3.55 -5.57
C THR A 244 12.07 3.47 -4.43
N TYR A 245 12.19 2.44 -3.59
CA TYR A 245 11.25 2.15 -2.49
C TYR A 245 9.81 1.83 -2.93
N GLY A 246 9.57 1.61 -4.21
CA GLY A 246 8.29 1.05 -4.66
C GLY A 246 8.19 -0.44 -4.33
N SER A 247 7.00 -0.90 -4.04
CA SER A 247 6.70 -2.32 -3.89
C SER A 247 5.62 -2.77 -4.89
N ARG A 248 5.54 -4.07 -5.16
CA ARG A 248 4.54 -4.66 -6.05
C ARG A 248 3.97 -5.91 -5.42
N ASN A 249 2.65 -5.94 -5.26
CA ASN A 249 1.93 -7.04 -4.64
C ASN A 249 0.71 -7.45 -5.44
N VAL A 250 0.36 -8.71 -5.31
CA VAL A 250 -0.96 -9.21 -5.74
C VAL A 250 -2.04 -8.53 -4.90
N ILE A 251 -3.17 -8.21 -5.54
CA ILE A 251 -4.33 -7.66 -4.88
C ILE A 251 -5.33 -8.75 -4.51
N THR A 252 -5.98 -8.57 -3.38
CA THR A 252 -7.08 -9.41 -2.92
C THR A 252 -8.26 -8.54 -2.52
N ALA A 253 -9.45 -9.14 -2.50
CA ALA A 253 -10.63 -8.43 -2.03
C ALA A 253 -10.45 -8.00 -0.57
N SER A 254 -10.91 -6.78 -0.26
CA SER A 254 -11.07 -6.35 1.12
C SER A 254 -12.21 -7.13 1.78
N GLN A 255 -12.02 -7.47 3.04
CA GLN A 255 -13.14 -8.01 3.82
C GLN A 255 -14.12 -6.88 4.10
N ILE A 256 -15.25 -6.91 3.42
CA ILE A 256 -16.39 -6.04 3.73
C ILE A 256 -17.27 -6.83 4.69
N VAL A 257 -17.19 -6.49 5.96
CA VAL A 257 -18.02 -7.11 6.99
C VAL A 257 -19.17 -6.16 7.32
N ARG A 258 -20.37 -6.71 7.50
CA ARG A 258 -21.48 -5.95 8.09
C ARG A 258 -21.04 -5.50 9.48
N VAL A 259 -20.86 -4.22 9.69
CA VAL A 259 -20.44 -3.65 10.95
C VAL A 259 -21.52 -2.70 11.46
N GLN A 260 -21.77 -2.75 12.74
CA GLN A 260 -22.72 -1.88 13.41
C GLN A 260 -22.17 -0.46 13.61
N SER A 261 -20.87 -0.26 13.44
CA SER A 261 -20.21 1.03 13.60
C SER A 261 -19.25 1.32 12.43
N PRO A 262 -19.25 2.55 11.90
CA PRO A 262 -18.28 2.98 10.88
C PRO A 262 -16.82 2.98 11.38
N THR A 263 -16.62 2.89 12.70
CA THR A 263 -15.30 2.82 13.35
C THR A 263 -14.88 1.39 13.70
N ALA A 264 -15.64 0.39 13.24
CA ALA A 264 -15.27 -1.00 13.51
C ALA A 264 -13.90 -1.34 12.90
N PRO A 265 -13.04 -2.10 13.62
CA PRO A 265 -11.64 -2.32 13.25
C PRO A 265 -11.43 -3.02 11.91
N ASN A 266 -12.41 -3.81 11.48
CA ASN A 266 -12.33 -4.53 10.21
C ASN A 266 -12.92 -3.77 9.03
N MET A 267 -13.41 -2.56 9.27
CA MET A 267 -13.98 -1.73 8.23
C MET A 267 -12.88 -1.04 7.43
N MET A 268 -12.99 -1.08 6.12
CA MET A 268 -12.10 -0.38 5.21
C MET A 268 -12.91 0.67 4.46
N SER A 269 -12.52 1.95 4.57
CA SER A 269 -13.15 3.03 3.82
C SER A 269 -12.67 3.05 2.35
N VAL A 270 -13.42 3.76 1.50
CA VAL A 270 -13.13 3.84 0.06
C VAL A 270 -11.78 4.49 -0.27
N ASP A 271 -11.26 5.29 0.65
CA ASP A 271 -9.99 6.00 0.55
C ASP A 271 -8.83 5.30 1.29
N GLN A 272 -9.08 4.11 1.83
CA GLN A 272 -8.08 3.29 2.50
C GLN A 272 -7.56 2.16 1.62
N LEU A 273 -6.29 1.81 1.86
CA LEU A 273 -5.61 0.66 1.28
C LEU A 273 -5.05 -0.20 2.40
N ALA A 274 -5.44 -1.46 2.46
CA ALA A 274 -4.82 -2.40 3.39
C ALA A 274 -3.46 -2.87 2.85
N ILE A 275 -2.40 -2.56 3.59
CA ILE A 275 -1.01 -2.77 3.18
C ILE A 275 -0.35 -3.75 4.16
N PRO A 276 0.23 -4.87 3.70
CA PRO A 276 1.02 -5.75 4.55
C PRO A 276 2.17 -5.01 5.24
N ALA A 277 2.42 -5.31 6.51
CA ALA A 277 3.42 -4.60 7.32
C ALA A 277 4.81 -4.52 6.65
N PHE A 278 5.31 -5.60 6.09
CA PHE A 278 6.61 -5.62 5.43
C PHE A 278 6.63 -4.83 4.10
N GLN A 279 5.51 -4.75 3.38
CA GLN A 279 5.41 -3.95 2.17
C GLN A 279 5.35 -2.45 2.50
N ALA A 280 4.63 -2.09 3.56
CA ALA A 280 4.63 -0.73 4.09
C ALA A 280 6.04 -0.33 4.55
N ALA A 281 6.73 -1.21 5.28
CA ALA A 281 8.11 -0.98 5.72
C ALA A 281 9.06 -0.76 4.54
N LYS A 282 8.90 -1.50 3.44
CA LYS A 282 9.69 -1.29 2.21
C LYS A 282 9.34 -0.01 1.48
N ALA A 283 8.06 0.30 1.35
CA ALA A 283 7.61 1.53 0.71
C ALA A 283 8.04 2.78 1.49
N LEU A 284 8.15 2.66 2.82
CA LEU A 284 8.59 3.71 3.74
C LEU A 284 10.04 3.52 4.23
N ALA A 285 10.86 2.73 3.53
CA ALA A 285 12.17 2.29 3.99
C ALA A 285 13.06 3.42 4.56
N PRO A 286 13.20 4.62 3.94
CA PRO A 286 14.01 5.69 4.52
C PRO A 286 13.58 6.09 5.93
N VAL A 287 12.28 6.17 6.18
CA VAL A 287 11.72 6.54 7.49
C VAL A 287 11.81 5.37 8.46
N VAL A 288 11.48 4.17 8.02
CA VAL A 288 11.57 2.94 8.83
C VAL A 288 13.02 2.68 9.26
N ILE A 289 13.97 2.81 8.35
CA ILE A 289 15.41 2.70 8.65
C ILE A 289 15.80 3.71 9.74
N HIS A 290 15.35 4.95 9.61
CA HIS A 290 15.63 5.97 10.61
C HIS A 290 15.04 5.62 11.98
N ILE A 291 13.80 5.16 12.02
CA ILE A 291 13.12 4.74 13.26
C ILE A 291 13.89 3.58 13.92
N ILE A 292 14.21 2.53 13.16
CA ILE A 292 14.92 1.35 13.68
C ILE A 292 16.30 1.74 14.19
N ARG A 293 17.05 2.51 13.40
CA ARG A 293 18.38 3.00 13.82
C ARG A 293 18.31 3.79 15.12
N ASN A 294 17.32 4.65 15.28
CA ASN A 294 17.17 5.44 16.50
C ASN A 294 16.81 4.56 17.69
N GLN A 295 15.95 3.57 17.52
CA GLN A 295 15.59 2.67 18.62
C GLN A 295 16.77 1.85 19.13
N PHE A 296 17.66 1.40 18.25
CA PHE A 296 18.87 0.67 18.63
C PHE A 296 20.05 1.60 18.94
N GLY A 297 20.23 2.66 18.14
CA GLY A 297 21.37 3.58 18.27
C GLY A 297 21.44 4.30 19.60
N MET A 298 20.29 4.59 20.22
CA MET A 298 20.24 5.17 21.56
C MET A 298 20.60 4.18 22.68
N GLN A 299 20.55 2.88 22.39
CA GLN A 299 20.83 1.83 23.38
C GLN A 299 22.29 1.35 23.32
N PHE A 300 22.94 1.42 22.14
CA PHE A 300 24.35 1.05 22.01
C PHE A 300 25.23 2.11 22.65
N ALA A 301 25.82 1.76 23.78
CA ALA A 301 26.90 2.53 24.39
C ALA A 301 28.21 2.36 23.59
N ASN A 302 29.24 3.13 23.99
CA ASN A 302 30.59 2.95 23.45
C ASN A 302 31.02 1.48 23.57
N ASN A 303 31.67 0.93 22.53
CA ASN A 303 32.16 -0.45 22.46
C ASN A 303 31.08 -1.52 22.19
N ASN A 304 30.00 -1.20 21.50
CA ASN A 304 28.92 -2.15 21.12
C ASN A 304 28.26 -2.83 22.34
N THR A 305 28.20 -2.17 23.47
CA THR A 305 27.54 -2.69 24.66
C THR A 305 26.11 -2.15 24.76
N ILE A 306 25.17 -3.04 25.05
CA ILE A 306 23.74 -2.72 25.14
C ILE A 306 23.11 -3.46 26.32
N PRO A 307 22.14 -2.89 27.02
CA PRO A 307 21.35 -3.63 27.98
C PRO A 307 20.47 -4.66 27.25
N VAL A 308 20.56 -5.92 27.71
CA VAL A 308 19.77 -7.04 27.18
C VAL A 308 19.19 -7.85 28.32
N ILE A 309 18.07 -8.50 28.06
CA ILE A 309 17.40 -9.37 29.02
C ILE A 309 17.78 -10.81 28.73
N ASN A 310 18.32 -11.47 29.74
CA ASN A 310 18.68 -12.88 29.70
C ASN A 310 17.41 -13.75 29.74
N SER A 311 17.24 -14.67 28.77
CA SER A 311 16.03 -15.49 28.63
C SER A 311 15.78 -16.44 29.81
N LYS A 312 16.85 -16.87 30.52
CA LYS A 312 16.73 -17.81 31.62
C LYS A 312 16.45 -17.13 32.97
N THR A 313 17.13 -16.02 33.20
CA THR A 313 17.06 -15.31 34.51
C THR A 313 16.03 -14.20 34.49
N LEU A 314 15.65 -13.72 33.30
CA LEU A 314 14.86 -12.52 33.07
C LEU A 314 15.47 -11.22 33.66
N ASN A 315 16.77 -11.28 34.01
CA ASN A 315 17.51 -10.14 34.52
C ASN A 315 18.06 -9.29 33.38
N LEU A 316 18.12 -8.00 33.61
CA LEU A 316 18.80 -7.04 32.75
C LEU A 316 20.31 -7.16 32.92
N GLU A 317 21.01 -7.36 31.81
CA GLU A 317 22.47 -7.48 31.80
C GLU A 317 23.04 -6.53 30.74
N LEU A 318 24.17 -5.89 31.08
CA LEU A 318 24.90 -5.09 30.11
C LEU A 318 25.89 -6.01 29.38
N ARG A 319 25.67 -6.25 28.08
CA ARG A 319 26.44 -7.21 27.29
C ARG A 319 27.00 -6.58 26.01
N LYS A 320 28.19 -7.05 25.64
CA LYS A 320 28.80 -6.69 24.36
C LYS A 320 28.24 -7.54 23.24
N ILE A 321 27.78 -6.90 22.17
CA ILE A 321 27.11 -7.55 21.05
C ILE A 321 28.08 -7.81 19.89
N ASP A 322 27.88 -8.91 19.18
CA ASP A 322 28.62 -9.24 17.97
C ASP A 322 28.47 -8.14 16.90
N GLU A 323 29.57 -7.82 16.24
CA GLU A 323 29.63 -6.73 15.29
C GLU A 323 28.64 -6.90 14.11
N THR A 324 28.32 -8.14 13.74
CA THR A 324 27.34 -8.41 12.67
C THR A 324 25.94 -7.98 13.05
N ASP A 325 25.52 -8.24 14.31
CA ASP A 325 24.22 -7.80 14.80
C ASP A 325 24.18 -6.28 15.03
N VAL A 326 25.28 -5.69 15.51
CA VAL A 326 25.39 -4.23 15.60
C VAL A 326 25.16 -3.60 14.22
N LYS A 327 25.85 -4.08 13.16
CA LYS A 327 25.67 -3.59 11.79
C LYS A 327 24.26 -3.83 11.28
N LYS A 328 23.68 -4.99 11.59
CA LYS A 328 22.31 -5.35 11.17
C LYS A 328 21.27 -4.31 11.62
N TYR A 329 21.38 -3.75 12.81
CA TYR A 329 20.39 -2.84 13.36
C TYR A 329 20.76 -1.35 13.33
N THR A 330 22.03 -1.02 13.04
CA THR A 330 22.52 0.36 13.06
C THR A 330 22.89 0.91 11.69
N THR A 331 23.00 0.07 10.68
CA THR A 331 23.30 0.50 9.31
C THR A 331 22.09 0.41 8.39
N SER A 332 22.06 1.25 7.37
CA SER A 332 20.97 1.23 6.37
C SER A 332 20.94 -0.09 5.61
N ASP A 333 22.09 -0.64 5.27
CA ASP A 333 22.19 -1.90 4.53
C ASP A 333 21.71 -3.08 5.38
N GLY A 334 22.17 -3.17 6.64
CA GLY A 334 21.73 -4.22 7.56
C GLY A 334 20.22 -4.20 7.82
N ILE A 335 19.62 -3.02 7.96
CA ILE A 335 18.16 -2.90 8.12
C ILE A 335 17.42 -3.24 6.82
N ASN A 336 17.95 -2.86 5.66
CA ASN A 336 17.39 -3.30 4.37
C ASN A 336 17.41 -4.83 4.22
N ASP A 337 18.50 -5.47 4.65
CA ASP A 337 18.58 -6.93 4.65
C ASP A 337 17.57 -7.53 5.61
N LEU A 338 17.42 -6.99 6.82
CA LEU A 338 16.36 -7.39 7.75
C LEU A 338 14.95 -7.29 7.12
N LEU A 339 14.64 -6.18 6.45
CA LEU A 339 13.35 -6.01 5.76
C LEU A 339 13.19 -6.98 4.57
N ASN A 340 14.28 -7.43 3.96
CA ASN A 340 14.25 -8.47 2.93
C ASN A 340 13.97 -9.85 3.54
N ASP A 341 14.61 -10.17 4.68
CA ASP A 341 14.42 -11.42 5.40
C ASP A 341 12.98 -11.59 5.88
N MET A 342 12.27 -10.49 6.16
CA MET A 342 10.84 -10.51 6.51
C MET A 342 9.90 -10.98 5.38
N ARG A 343 10.41 -11.29 4.21
CA ARG A 343 9.66 -12.04 3.18
C ARG A 343 9.45 -13.51 3.56
N ASP A 344 10.33 -14.04 4.40
CA ASP A 344 10.19 -15.39 4.94
C ASP A 344 9.23 -15.36 6.13
N VAL A 345 8.06 -15.98 5.96
CA VAL A 345 7.00 -16.05 6.98
C VAL A 345 7.50 -16.71 8.28
N HIS A 346 8.48 -17.62 8.18
CA HIS A 346 9.07 -18.28 9.34
C HIS A 346 9.83 -17.31 10.26
N MET A 347 10.23 -16.16 9.76
CA MET A 347 10.87 -15.11 10.58
C MET A 347 9.86 -14.30 11.40
N HIS A 348 8.61 -14.23 10.98
CA HIS A 348 7.64 -13.28 11.53
C HIS A 348 7.45 -13.41 13.04
N HIS A 349 7.25 -14.62 13.53
CA HIS A 349 6.96 -14.86 14.95
C HIS A 349 8.18 -15.23 15.79
N LYS A 350 9.39 -15.18 15.19
CA LYS A 350 10.61 -15.38 15.95
C LYS A 350 10.89 -14.15 16.83
N PRO A 351 11.38 -14.37 18.07
CA PRO A 351 11.86 -13.30 18.92
C PRO A 351 13.01 -12.54 18.26
N ILE A 352 13.11 -11.24 18.54
CA ILE A 352 14.33 -10.49 18.25
C ILE A 352 15.38 -10.89 19.28
N THR A 353 16.44 -11.51 18.83
CA THR A 353 17.58 -11.90 19.66
C THR A 353 18.82 -11.18 19.18
N LEU A 354 19.78 -10.96 20.12
CA LEU A 354 21.10 -10.41 19.84
C LEU A 354 22.16 -11.44 20.16
N LYS A 355 23.10 -11.61 19.24
CA LYS A 355 24.28 -12.45 19.44
C LYS A 355 25.32 -11.69 20.24
N LEU A 356 25.85 -12.32 21.27
CA LEU A 356 26.92 -11.75 22.04
C LEU A 356 28.28 -11.86 21.32
N ASP A 357 29.17 -10.92 21.60
CA ASP A 357 30.57 -10.98 21.16
C ASP A 357 31.23 -12.26 21.68
N LYS A 358 32.18 -12.79 20.92
CA LYS A 358 32.90 -14.04 21.25
C LYS A 358 33.66 -13.96 22.58
N SER A 359 33.94 -12.79 23.10
CA SER A 359 34.58 -12.58 24.41
C SER A 359 33.63 -12.75 25.60
N GLU A 360 32.31 -12.77 25.35
CA GLU A 360 31.30 -12.89 26.40
C GLU A 360 31.12 -14.38 26.80
N VAL A 361 30.99 -14.60 28.10
CA VAL A 361 30.73 -15.94 28.67
C VAL A 361 29.32 -16.00 29.18
N TYR A 362 28.61 -17.04 28.76
CA TYR A 362 27.22 -17.29 29.16
C TYR A 362 26.88 -18.78 29.07
N GLU A 363 25.78 -19.17 29.69
CA GLU A 363 25.31 -20.56 29.71
C GLU A 363 24.70 -20.95 28.35
N GLU A 364 25.05 -22.12 27.87
CA GLU A 364 24.55 -22.64 26.60
C GLU A 364 23.01 -22.66 26.54
N GLY A 365 22.44 -22.27 25.39
CA GLY A 365 21.00 -22.17 25.19
C GLY A 365 20.34 -20.91 25.78
N THR A 366 21.14 -19.95 26.27
CA THR A 366 20.61 -18.64 26.68
C THR A 366 20.45 -17.73 25.48
N GLU A 367 19.30 -17.10 25.34
CA GLU A 367 19.01 -16.06 24.38
C GLU A 367 19.01 -14.68 25.07
N PHE A 368 19.33 -13.63 24.30
CA PHE A 368 19.40 -12.28 24.80
C PHE A 368 18.46 -11.36 24.01
N TYR A 369 17.50 -10.77 24.72
CA TYR A 369 16.45 -9.98 24.13
C TYR A 369 16.67 -8.49 24.35
N PRO A 370 16.68 -7.65 23.29
CA PRO A 370 16.78 -6.19 23.45
C PRO A 370 15.45 -5.57 23.89
N PHE A 371 14.33 -6.24 23.64
CA PHE A 371 12.99 -5.74 23.93
C PHE A 371 12.08 -6.84 24.46
N MET A 372 11.41 -6.54 25.54
CA MET A 372 10.34 -7.38 26.08
C MET A 372 9.02 -6.63 26.05
N ILE A 373 7.94 -7.36 26.03
CA ILE A 373 6.58 -6.83 26.14
C ILE A 373 5.78 -7.60 27.17
N TYR A 374 4.84 -6.90 27.78
CA TYR A 374 3.79 -7.47 28.60
C TYR A 374 2.49 -7.40 27.82
N ASP A 375 2.00 -8.56 27.39
CA ASP A 375 0.85 -8.68 26.49
C ASP A 375 -0.40 -9.01 27.30
N ARG A 376 -1.23 -7.99 27.52
CA ARG A 376 -2.50 -8.11 28.26
C ARG A 376 -3.73 -8.20 27.36
N GLY A 377 -3.55 -8.50 26.07
CA GLY A 377 -4.65 -8.50 25.12
C GLY A 377 -4.91 -7.09 24.55
N GLU A 378 -5.75 -6.30 25.19
CA GLU A 378 -6.05 -4.92 24.76
C GLU A 378 -4.93 -3.92 25.05
N HIS A 379 -4.05 -4.21 26.00
CA HIS A 379 -2.94 -3.37 26.38
C HIS A 379 -1.61 -4.12 26.24
N ILE A 380 -0.68 -3.52 25.54
CA ILE A 380 0.69 -4.00 25.36
C ILE A 380 1.66 -2.96 25.89
N TYR A 381 2.50 -3.37 26.80
CA TYR A 381 3.52 -2.54 27.39
C TYR A 381 4.90 -3.03 26.97
N ARG A 382 5.72 -2.16 26.40
CA ARG A 382 7.12 -2.45 26.10
C ARG A 382 7.99 -2.01 27.28
N PHE A 383 8.93 -2.83 27.67
CA PHE A 383 9.88 -2.52 28.73
C PHE A 383 11.26 -3.11 28.42
N THR A 384 12.26 -2.58 29.10
CA THR A 384 13.66 -2.98 28.96
C THR A 384 14.20 -3.63 30.25
N ASP A 385 13.50 -3.51 31.37
CA ASP A 385 13.86 -4.06 32.66
C ASP A 385 12.65 -4.77 33.27
N VAL A 386 12.74 -6.09 33.42
CA VAL A 386 11.64 -6.92 33.91
C VAL A 386 11.33 -6.65 35.37
N GLU A 387 12.37 -6.48 36.19
CA GLU A 387 12.19 -6.29 37.64
C GLU A 387 11.61 -4.92 37.95
N ALA A 388 12.11 -3.87 37.27
CA ALA A 388 11.54 -2.54 37.37
C ALA A 388 10.07 -2.51 36.92
N PHE A 389 9.75 -3.22 35.83
CA PHE A 389 8.37 -3.32 35.33
C PHE A 389 7.49 -4.07 36.32
N LYS A 390 7.93 -5.23 36.83
CA LYS A 390 7.21 -6.02 37.83
C LYS A 390 6.92 -5.22 39.10
N ASN A 391 7.91 -4.45 39.58
CA ASN A 391 7.75 -3.63 40.77
C ASN A 391 6.80 -2.45 40.57
N ALA A 392 6.62 -1.98 39.32
CA ALA A 392 5.64 -0.96 38.99
C ALA A 392 4.21 -1.51 38.84
N TYR A 393 4.02 -2.83 38.78
CA TYR A 393 2.73 -3.49 38.89
C TYR A 393 2.47 -3.91 40.34
N PRO A 394 1.21 -3.84 40.78
CA PRO A 394 -0.04 -3.46 40.15
C PRO A 394 -0.22 -1.95 39.97
N LYS A 395 -1.00 -1.57 38.99
CA LYS A 395 -1.42 -0.17 38.75
C LYS A 395 -2.51 0.28 39.71
N VAL A 396 -2.23 0.30 40.97
CA VAL A 396 -3.17 0.88 41.94
C VAL A 396 -2.85 2.36 42.06
N SER A 397 -3.63 3.20 41.41
CA SER A 397 -3.41 4.66 41.42
C SER A 397 -3.66 5.30 42.79
N ARG A 398 -4.48 4.72 43.58
CA ARG A 398 -4.78 5.17 44.93
C ARG A 398 -5.48 4.06 45.71
N TYR A 399 -4.86 3.61 46.78
CA TYR A 399 -5.54 2.78 47.79
C TYR A 399 -6.54 3.59 48.56
N ARG A 400 -7.71 2.97 48.90
CA ARG A 400 -8.78 3.55 49.72
C ARG A 400 -8.82 2.82 51.04
N ASP A 401 -8.84 3.56 52.12
CA ASP A 401 -8.95 3.03 53.47
C ASP A 401 -10.12 3.73 54.23
N ASP A 402 -11.14 4.11 53.47
CA ASP A 402 -12.30 4.88 53.96
C ASP A 402 -13.61 4.08 53.92
N ASN A 403 -13.54 2.75 54.04
CA ASN A 403 -14.73 1.91 54.11
C ASN A 403 -15.40 2.06 55.47
N GLU A 404 -16.39 2.95 55.52
CA GLU A 404 -17.11 3.28 56.76
C GLU A 404 -17.80 2.08 57.42
N LYS A 405 -18.14 1.02 56.67
CA LYS A 405 -18.76 -0.18 57.23
C LYS A 405 -17.85 -0.96 58.16
N LEU A 406 -16.51 -0.84 57.99
CA LEU A 406 -15.55 -1.47 58.84
C LEU A 406 -15.50 -0.87 60.28
N LYS A 407 -16.08 0.33 60.48
CA LYS A 407 -16.17 0.95 61.79
C LYS A 407 -16.98 0.13 62.78
N ILE A 408 -17.85 -0.77 62.26
CA ILE A 408 -18.63 -1.66 63.12
C ILE A 408 -17.69 -2.60 63.92
N MET A 409 -16.55 -2.96 63.37
CA MET A 409 -15.57 -3.80 64.10
C MET A 409 -14.97 -3.07 65.31
N GLU A 410 -14.73 -1.78 65.19
CA GLU A 410 -14.20 -0.95 66.26
C GLU A 410 -15.24 -0.81 67.41
N VAL A 411 -16.51 -0.69 67.03
CA VAL A 411 -17.62 -0.58 68.00
C VAL A 411 -17.69 -1.82 68.89
N TYR A 412 -17.27 -2.97 68.37
CA TYR A 412 -17.36 -4.26 69.09
C TYR A 412 -16.02 -4.77 69.59
N ASP A 413 -14.99 -3.90 69.62
CA ASP A 413 -13.63 -4.22 70.07
C ASP A 413 -13.03 -5.43 69.35
N ILE A 414 -13.28 -5.53 68.04
CA ILE A 414 -12.77 -6.59 67.21
C ILE A 414 -11.61 -6.04 66.38
N HIS A 415 -10.40 -6.49 66.65
CA HIS A 415 -9.17 -5.93 66.06
C HIS A 415 -8.42 -6.92 65.17
N GLU A 416 -8.69 -8.24 65.29
CA GLU A 416 -8.00 -9.29 64.54
C GLU A 416 -8.91 -9.88 63.47
N TYR A 417 -9.01 -9.18 62.35
CA TYR A 417 -9.76 -9.60 61.16
C TYR A 417 -9.05 -9.18 59.87
N VAL A 418 -9.37 -9.86 58.79
CA VAL A 418 -8.87 -9.57 57.42
C VAL A 418 -10.09 -9.36 56.52
N VAL A 419 -10.11 -8.28 55.78
CA VAL A 419 -11.15 -7.95 54.83
C VAL A 419 -11.02 -8.75 53.54
N GLU A 420 -12.11 -9.27 53.03
CA GLU A 420 -12.20 -10.08 51.81
C GLU A 420 -13.20 -9.47 50.83
N GLY A 421 -13.39 -10.09 49.68
CA GLY A 421 -14.46 -9.82 48.73
C GLY A 421 -14.43 -8.44 48.15
N THR A 422 -15.61 -7.80 48.16
CA THR A 422 -15.84 -6.47 47.59
C THR A 422 -15.04 -5.38 48.32
N GLY A 423 -14.74 -5.61 49.63
CA GLY A 423 -13.94 -4.67 50.42
C GLY A 423 -12.50 -4.56 49.88
N VAL A 424 -11.89 -5.66 49.42
CA VAL A 424 -10.55 -5.63 48.77
C VAL A 424 -10.60 -4.87 47.46
N LEU A 425 -11.61 -5.08 46.63
CA LEU A 425 -11.80 -4.38 45.36
C LEU A 425 -11.91 -2.88 45.54
N TYR A 426 -12.70 -2.48 46.55
CA TYR A 426 -12.86 -1.08 46.97
C TYR A 426 -11.51 -0.49 47.41
N ALA A 427 -10.82 -1.18 48.30
CA ALA A 427 -9.49 -0.75 48.78
C ALA A 427 -8.47 -0.64 47.67
N CYS A 428 -8.54 -1.50 46.65
CA CYS A 428 -7.73 -1.43 45.44
C CYS A 428 -8.18 -0.40 44.41
N GLY A 429 -9.21 0.39 44.69
CA GLY A 429 -9.63 1.52 43.85
C GLY A 429 -10.67 1.20 42.78
N MET A 430 -11.32 0.03 42.82
CA MET A 430 -12.47 -0.25 41.94
C MET A 430 -13.62 0.68 42.29
N ASP A 431 -14.31 1.21 41.27
CA ASP A 431 -15.51 2.04 41.49
C ASP A 431 -16.71 1.15 41.83
N ILE A 432 -16.77 0.76 43.08
CA ILE A 432 -17.77 -0.08 43.69
C ILE A 432 -17.97 0.33 45.15
N VAL A 433 -19.16 0.30 45.66
CA VAL A 433 -19.44 0.50 47.08
C VAL A 433 -19.76 -0.85 47.69
N PRO A 434 -19.03 -1.31 48.70
CA PRO A 434 -19.35 -2.58 49.37
C PRO A 434 -20.76 -2.50 49.99
N GLU A 435 -21.62 -3.46 49.65
CA GLU A 435 -22.99 -3.57 50.24
C GLU A 435 -22.96 -4.31 51.58
N ASP A 436 -22.01 -5.21 51.73
CA ASP A 436 -21.76 -6.12 52.84
C ASP A 436 -20.30 -6.00 53.34
N VAL A 437 -19.98 -6.71 54.43
CA VAL A 437 -18.64 -6.81 54.99
C VAL A 437 -18.22 -8.27 54.99
N ASP A 438 -17.40 -8.63 53.99
CA ASP A 438 -16.77 -9.95 53.93
C ASP A 438 -15.46 -9.95 54.73
N VAL A 439 -15.35 -10.79 55.76
CA VAL A 439 -14.19 -10.84 56.66
C VAL A 439 -13.79 -12.26 57.05
N ILE A 440 -12.52 -12.41 57.36
CA ILE A 440 -11.94 -13.60 57.97
C ILE A 440 -11.45 -13.18 59.34
N PHE A 441 -11.90 -13.84 60.42
CA PHE A 441 -11.54 -13.54 61.79
C PHE A 441 -10.44 -14.45 62.33
N ASN A 442 -9.63 -13.93 63.21
CA ASN A 442 -8.86 -14.75 64.14
C ASN A 442 -9.85 -15.69 64.89
N PRO A 443 -9.56 -16.99 65.11
CA PRO A 443 -10.46 -17.92 65.74
C PRO A 443 -10.99 -17.50 67.12
N GLU A 444 -10.20 -16.83 67.93
CA GLU A 444 -10.69 -16.29 69.22
C GLU A 444 -11.63 -15.11 69.04
N CYS A 445 -11.30 -14.18 68.12
CA CYS A 445 -12.17 -13.07 67.80
C CYS A 445 -13.47 -13.52 67.11
N TYR A 446 -13.45 -14.57 66.32
CA TYR A 446 -14.65 -15.18 65.75
C TYR A 446 -15.60 -15.69 66.81
N ALA A 447 -15.07 -16.39 67.84
CA ALA A 447 -15.88 -16.91 68.95
C ALA A 447 -16.54 -15.74 69.73
N LYS A 448 -15.77 -14.70 70.03
CA LYS A 448 -16.28 -13.48 70.67
C LYS A 448 -17.36 -12.78 69.86
N PHE A 449 -17.14 -12.66 68.53
CA PHE A 449 -18.10 -12.04 67.65
C PHE A 449 -19.43 -12.82 67.62
N ILE A 450 -19.38 -14.17 67.51
CA ILE A 450 -20.60 -14.98 67.57
C ILE A 450 -21.32 -14.88 68.91
N GLU A 451 -20.59 -14.87 70.02
CA GLU A 451 -21.17 -14.71 71.33
C GLU A 451 -21.82 -13.31 71.48
N PHE A 452 -21.18 -12.28 70.97
CA PHE A 452 -21.75 -10.93 70.94
C PHE A 452 -23.01 -10.88 70.06
N ALA A 453 -23.01 -11.43 68.83
CA ALA A 453 -24.15 -11.46 67.94
C ALA A 453 -25.36 -12.13 68.59
N LYS A 454 -25.14 -13.26 69.33
CA LYS A 454 -26.18 -13.92 70.11
C LYS A 454 -26.70 -13.04 71.25
N SER A 455 -25.81 -12.28 71.94
CA SER A 455 -26.22 -11.35 73.00
C SER A 455 -27.12 -10.19 72.54
N LYS A 456 -27.06 -9.89 71.23
CA LYS A 456 -27.88 -8.88 70.54
C LYS A 456 -29.19 -9.44 70.02
N GLY A 457 -29.52 -10.70 70.33
CA GLY A 457 -30.78 -11.34 69.96
C GLY A 457 -30.80 -11.95 68.57
N VAL A 458 -29.63 -12.09 67.92
CA VAL A 458 -29.49 -12.82 66.65
C VAL A 458 -29.67 -14.31 66.97
N THR A 459 -30.72 -14.90 66.44
CA THR A 459 -31.06 -16.32 66.68
C THR A 459 -30.13 -17.26 65.92
N ALA A 460 -30.01 -18.51 66.37
CA ALA A 460 -29.15 -19.51 65.68
C ALA A 460 -29.65 -19.83 64.26
N ASP A 461 -30.91 -19.55 63.92
CA ASP A 461 -31.50 -19.72 62.60
C ASP A 461 -31.19 -18.51 61.66
N GLU A 462 -30.94 -17.33 62.25
CA GLU A 462 -30.50 -16.11 61.52
C GLU A 462 -28.99 -16.13 61.32
N LEU A 463 -28.25 -16.86 62.12
CA LEU A 463 -26.88 -17.25 61.91
C LEU A 463 -26.86 -18.34 60.81
N GLY A 464 -27.10 -18.00 59.60
CA GLY A 464 -26.67 -18.83 58.49
C GLY A 464 -25.21 -19.24 58.74
N GLU A 465 -24.76 -20.34 58.19
CA GLU A 465 -23.45 -20.92 58.48
C GLU A 465 -22.31 -19.89 58.34
N TYR A 466 -22.56 -18.70 57.73
CA TYR A 466 -21.56 -17.70 57.37
C TYR A 466 -22.02 -16.25 57.34
N GLU A 467 -23.23 -15.90 57.76
CA GLU A 467 -23.83 -14.58 57.59
C GLU A 467 -24.52 -14.09 58.86
N VAL A 468 -24.26 -12.86 59.28
CA VAL A 468 -24.86 -12.22 60.46
C VAL A 468 -25.19 -10.76 60.14
N VAL A 469 -26.38 -10.30 60.45
CA VAL A 469 -26.77 -8.89 60.36
C VAL A 469 -26.64 -8.22 61.71
N VAL A 470 -25.78 -7.22 61.85
CA VAL A 470 -25.59 -6.46 63.09
C VAL A 470 -25.72 -4.98 62.80
N ASP A 471 -26.61 -4.31 63.51
CA ASP A 471 -26.92 -2.87 63.34
C ASP A 471 -27.24 -2.47 61.91
N GLY A 472 -27.85 -3.39 61.15
CA GLY A 472 -28.26 -3.17 59.76
C GLY A 472 -27.12 -3.35 58.75
N ILE A 473 -25.95 -3.80 59.17
CA ILE A 473 -24.84 -4.14 58.33
C ILE A 473 -24.71 -5.68 58.29
N GLU A 474 -24.68 -6.22 57.07
CA GLU A 474 -24.52 -7.64 56.78
C GLU A 474 -23.04 -7.98 56.84
N ILE A 475 -22.64 -8.92 57.69
CA ILE A 475 -21.28 -9.36 57.90
C ILE A 475 -21.17 -10.82 57.52
N HIS A 476 -20.37 -11.14 56.53
CA HIS A 476 -20.12 -12.48 56.05
C HIS A 476 -18.76 -12.98 56.53
N THR A 477 -18.79 -14.10 57.28
CA THR A 477 -17.53 -14.72 57.72
C THR A 477 -17.03 -15.70 56.67
N LYS A 478 -15.77 -15.58 56.28
CA LYS A 478 -15.15 -16.40 55.23
C LYS A 478 -14.09 -17.38 55.74
N ASN A 479 -14.02 -17.59 57.07
CA ASN A 479 -13.06 -18.49 57.69
C ASN A 479 -12.98 -19.87 57.07
N ASN A 480 -14.14 -20.50 56.81
CA ASN A 480 -14.18 -21.81 56.17
C ASN A 480 -13.68 -21.80 54.71
N CYS A 481 -13.83 -20.67 53.99
CA CYS A 481 -13.39 -20.54 52.62
C CYS A 481 -11.84 -20.56 52.51
N TYR A 482 -11.17 -20.12 53.55
CA TYR A 482 -9.70 -20.08 53.64
C TYR A 482 -9.13 -21.10 54.57
N GLY A 483 -9.94 -21.97 55.13
CA GLY A 483 -9.52 -23.04 56.05
C GLY A 483 -8.98 -22.58 57.38
N VAL A 484 -9.33 -21.36 57.81
CA VAL A 484 -8.85 -20.73 59.06
C VAL A 484 -9.76 -21.13 60.20
N LYS A 485 -9.38 -22.15 60.95
CA LYS A 485 -10.12 -22.69 62.09
C LYS A 485 -9.33 -22.70 63.44
N THR A 486 -8.03 -22.67 63.32
CA THR A 486 -7.09 -22.66 64.47
C THR A 486 -6.12 -21.50 64.40
N GLN A 487 -5.52 -21.18 65.57
CA GLN A 487 -4.53 -20.13 65.63
C GLN A 487 -3.34 -20.38 64.70
N ALA A 488 -2.88 -21.60 64.55
CA ALA A 488 -1.76 -21.93 63.65
C ALA A 488 -2.11 -21.69 62.18
N GLU A 489 -3.36 -21.97 61.79
CA GLU A 489 -3.86 -21.70 60.44
C GLU A 489 -4.02 -20.20 60.20
N TRP A 490 -4.44 -19.45 61.19
CA TRP A 490 -4.49 -17.98 61.15
C TRP A 490 -3.11 -17.38 60.99
N ASP A 491 -2.13 -17.79 61.79
CA ASP A 491 -0.77 -17.25 61.71
C ASP A 491 -0.16 -17.52 60.32
N LYS A 492 -0.40 -18.73 59.77
CA LYS A 492 0.00 -19.04 58.41
C LYS A 492 -0.70 -18.17 57.36
N PHE A 493 -2.00 -18.00 57.45
CA PHE A 493 -2.79 -17.19 56.55
C PHE A 493 -2.33 -15.73 56.54
N ILE A 494 -2.11 -15.15 57.74
CA ILE A 494 -1.60 -13.79 57.87
C ILE A 494 -0.25 -13.64 57.19
N ALA A 495 0.64 -14.60 57.34
CA ALA A 495 1.98 -14.56 56.76
C ALA A 495 2.01 -14.71 55.24
N GLU A 496 1.16 -15.57 54.69
CA GLU A 496 1.19 -15.95 53.28
C GLU A 496 0.21 -15.16 52.41
N ASP A 497 -1.02 -14.90 52.88
CA ASP A 497 -2.15 -14.49 52.04
C ASP A 497 -2.69 -13.09 52.36
N VAL A 498 -2.11 -12.36 53.26
CA VAL A 498 -2.61 -11.05 53.73
C VAL A 498 -1.65 -9.92 53.39
N THR A 499 -2.22 -8.75 53.10
CA THR A 499 -1.50 -7.49 52.90
C THR A 499 -2.17 -6.38 53.70
N VAL A 500 -1.41 -5.31 54.04
CA VAL A 500 -1.93 -4.16 54.74
C VAL A 500 -2.12 -3.00 53.76
N ILE A 501 -3.30 -2.42 53.78
CA ILE A 501 -3.68 -1.22 53.03
C ILE A 501 -4.19 -0.19 54.03
N GLY A 502 -3.46 0.89 54.23
CA GLY A 502 -3.77 1.88 55.24
C GLY A 502 -3.67 1.29 56.66
N THR A 503 -4.81 1.29 57.40
CA THR A 503 -4.89 0.78 58.78
C THR A 503 -5.47 -0.62 58.88
N HIS A 504 -5.99 -1.18 57.76
CA HIS A 504 -6.69 -2.47 57.78
C HIS A 504 -5.88 -3.57 57.06
N GLN A 505 -6.18 -4.80 57.41
CA GLN A 505 -5.65 -6.00 56.78
C GLN A 505 -6.62 -6.51 55.70
N TYR A 506 -6.10 -6.88 54.54
CA TYR A 506 -6.86 -7.35 53.40
C TYR A 506 -6.26 -8.63 52.84
N VAL A 507 -7.10 -9.52 52.30
CA VAL A 507 -6.62 -10.64 51.49
C VAL A 507 -5.86 -10.08 50.30
N LYS A 508 -4.68 -10.65 50.01
CA LYS A 508 -3.88 -10.26 48.84
C LYS A 508 -4.71 -10.32 47.56
N PRO A 509 -4.64 -9.31 46.69
CA PRO A 509 -5.36 -9.29 45.42
C PRO A 509 -5.13 -10.55 44.58
N GLU A 510 -3.91 -11.11 44.58
CA GLU A 510 -3.54 -12.33 43.85
C GLU A 510 -4.31 -13.54 44.33
N VAL A 511 -4.47 -13.70 45.63
CA VAL A 511 -5.21 -14.80 46.26
C VAL A 511 -6.69 -14.72 45.89
N LEU A 512 -7.27 -13.52 46.00
CA LEU A 512 -8.66 -13.28 45.68
C LEU A 512 -8.94 -13.44 44.17
N ALA A 513 -8.01 -12.97 43.30
CA ALA A 513 -8.11 -13.19 41.86
C ALA A 513 -8.08 -14.67 41.48
N ALA A 514 -7.22 -15.48 42.10
CA ALA A 514 -7.17 -16.91 41.88
C ALA A 514 -8.52 -17.58 42.23
N ARG A 515 -9.15 -17.15 43.32
CA ARG A 515 -10.48 -17.62 43.74
C ARG A 515 -11.58 -17.21 42.75
N TYR A 516 -11.62 -15.97 42.29
CA TYR A 516 -12.56 -15.54 41.26
C TYR A 516 -12.36 -16.24 39.95
N ARG A 517 -11.11 -16.53 39.55
CA ARG A 517 -10.80 -17.30 38.34
C ARG A 517 -11.36 -18.72 38.40
N ALA A 518 -11.27 -19.38 39.56
CA ALA A 518 -11.86 -20.69 39.77
C ALA A 518 -13.39 -20.70 39.71
N MET A 519 -14.04 -19.57 40.01
CA MET A 519 -15.50 -19.42 40.01
C MET A 519 -16.06 -18.85 38.69
N ALA A 520 -15.27 -18.14 37.90
CA ALA A 520 -15.72 -17.38 36.73
C ALA A 520 -16.35 -18.24 35.60
N GLY A 521 -16.15 -19.56 35.60
CA GLY A 521 -16.78 -20.48 34.66
C GLY A 521 -18.23 -20.85 34.99
N ARG A 522 -18.78 -20.39 36.10
CA ARG A 522 -20.16 -20.71 36.55
C ARG A 522 -21.18 -19.71 35.98
N PRO A 523 -22.28 -20.17 35.37
CA PRO A 523 -23.27 -19.29 34.72
C PRO A 523 -23.95 -18.27 35.68
N ASP A 524 -24.02 -18.62 36.97
CA ASP A 524 -24.61 -17.81 38.05
C ASP A 524 -23.65 -16.71 38.57
N ARG A 525 -22.41 -16.68 38.12
CA ARG A 525 -21.32 -15.82 38.62
C ARG A 525 -20.83 -14.78 37.63
N ILE A 526 -21.72 -14.22 36.80
CA ILE A 526 -21.37 -13.18 35.81
C ILE A 526 -20.71 -11.94 36.48
N LYS A 527 -21.13 -11.57 37.70
CA LYS A 527 -20.55 -10.46 38.48
C LYS A 527 -19.06 -10.69 38.77
N ASP A 528 -18.64 -11.93 38.98
CA ASP A 528 -17.24 -12.27 39.30
C ASP A 528 -16.30 -12.11 38.12
N LYS A 529 -16.81 -12.17 36.90
CA LYS A 529 -16.01 -11.90 35.68
C LYS A 529 -15.47 -10.48 35.66
N ARG A 530 -16.32 -9.46 35.95
CA ARG A 530 -15.90 -8.05 36.01
C ARG A 530 -14.88 -7.80 37.13
N LYS A 531 -15.06 -8.49 38.26
CA LYS A 531 -14.15 -8.43 39.41
C LYS A 531 -12.78 -9.02 39.04
N LEU A 532 -12.79 -10.16 38.34
CA LEU A 532 -11.58 -10.80 37.87
C LEU A 532 -10.85 -9.94 36.84
N GLU A 533 -11.56 -9.35 35.88
CA GLU A 533 -10.99 -8.44 34.88
C GLU A 533 -10.26 -7.26 35.57
N PHE A 534 -10.87 -6.68 36.62
CA PHE A 534 -10.22 -5.63 37.40
C PHE A 534 -8.93 -6.09 38.07
N PHE A 535 -8.92 -7.28 38.70
CA PHE A 535 -7.70 -7.80 39.29
C PHE A 535 -6.63 -8.13 38.25
N GLU A 536 -7.00 -8.67 37.11
CA GLU A 536 -6.07 -8.90 36.01
C GLU A 536 -5.43 -7.61 35.48
N ASP A 537 -6.09 -6.47 35.71
CA ASP A 537 -5.57 -5.15 35.39
C ASP A 537 -4.50 -4.65 36.34
N ILE A 538 -4.56 -5.05 37.60
CA ILE A 538 -3.65 -4.53 38.65
C ILE A 538 -2.59 -5.54 39.08
N ILE A 539 -2.72 -6.82 38.72
CA ILE A 539 -1.80 -7.89 39.16
C ILE A 539 -0.80 -8.21 38.03
N TYR A 540 0.46 -8.26 38.37
CA TYR A 540 1.52 -8.73 37.46
C TYR A 540 1.42 -10.24 37.24
N ASP A 541 1.32 -10.68 36.00
CA ASP A 541 1.34 -12.09 35.59
C ASP A 541 2.62 -12.38 34.76
N PRO A 542 3.59 -13.11 35.27
CA PRO A 542 4.82 -13.41 34.57
C PRO A 542 4.59 -14.17 33.25
N ASN A 543 3.46 -14.90 33.08
CA ASN A 543 3.15 -15.62 31.85
C ASN A 543 2.75 -14.69 30.70
N LYS A 544 2.46 -13.43 30.97
CA LYS A 544 2.14 -12.40 29.97
C LYS A 544 3.39 -11.67 29.47
N VAL A 545 4.56 -11.97 30.05
CA VAL A 545 5.88 -11.43 29.63
C VAL A 545 6.42 -12.29 28.51
N ARG A 546 6.79 -11.66 27.41
CA ARG A 546 7.43 -12.33 26.28
C ARG A 546 8.34 -11.38 25.50
N PRO A 547 9.30 -11.89 24.73
CA PRO A 547 10.11 -11.04 23.87
C PRO A 547 9.28 -10.48 22.71
N LEU A 548 9.70 -9.34 22.20
CA LEU A 548 9.14 -8.73 21.00
C LEU A 548 9.56 -9.55 19.77
N THR A 549 8.60 -9.85 18.89
CA THR A 549 8.86 -10.59 17.65
C THR A 549 9.28 -9.66 16.50
N TYR A 550 9.92 -10.23 15.46
CA TYR A 550 10.32 -9.48 14.28
C TYR A 550 9.13 -8.81 13.58
N LEU A 551 8.00 -9.51 13.45
CA LEU A 551 6.81 -8.96 12.83
C LEU A 551 6.25 -7.77 13.62
N GLU A 552 6.15 -7.90 14.94
CA GLU A 552 5.70 -6.81 15.80
C GLU A 552 6.60 -5.59 15.69
N PHE A 553 7.91 -5.80 15.70
CA PHE A 553 8.88 -4.72 15.59
C PHE A 553 8.80 -3.99 14.25
N VAL A 554 8.78 -4.72 13.15
CA VAL A 554 8.64 -4.14 11.80
C VAL A 554 7.26 -3.49 11.64
N TYR A 555 6.21 -4.09 12.19
CA TYR A 555 4.86 -3.52 12.19
C TYR A 555 4.81 -2.17 12.90
N ILE A 556 5.36 -2.09 14.11
CA ILE A 556 5.41 -0.85 14.89
C ILE A 556 6.20 0.23 14.14
N ALA A 557 7.36 -0.14 13.56
CA ALA A 557 8.16 0.79 12.78
C ALA A 557 7.45 1.29 11.53
N ALA A 558 6.80 0.39 10.79
CA ALA A 558 6.02 0.72 9.59
C ALA A 558 4.78 1.57 9.92
N TYR A 559 4.08 1.24 10.99
CA TYR A 559 2.92 2.00 11.48
C TYR A 559 3.33 3.43 11.83
N ASN A 560 4.36 3.60 12.66
CA ASN A 560 4.88 4.92 13.04
C ASN A 560 5.36 5.71 11.82
N ALA A 561 6.01 5.05 10.86
CA ALA A 561 6.43 5.67 9.62
C ALA A 561 5.26 6.08 8.73
N SER A 562 4.09 5.46 8.85
CA SER A 562 2.91 5.74 8.03
C SER A 562 2.04 6.89 8.56
N ILE A 563 2.22 7.31 9.80
CA ILE A 563 1.42 8.37 10.41
C ILE A 563 1.54 9.67 9.59
N GLY A 564 0.41 10.20 9.16
CA GLY A 564 0.33 11.42 8.34
C GLY A 564 0.82 11.26 6.90
N ARG A 565 1.08 10.03 6.43
CA ARG A 565 1.57 9.76 5.08
C ARG A 565 0.52 9.09 4.22
N TYR A 566 0.57 9.44 2.94
CA TYR A 566 -0.30 8.87 1.92
C TYR A 566 0.48 7.95 0.99
N PHE A 567 -0.27 7.07 0.31
CA PHE A 567 0.26 6.11 -0.64
C PHE A 567 -0.42 6.30 -2.00
N ILE A 568 0.31 6.02 -3.05
CA ILE A 568 -0.22 5.95 -4.41
C ILE A 568 -0.10 4.51 -4.88
N THR A 569 -1.20 3.98 -5.43
CA THR A 569 -1.16 2.69 -6.11
C THR A 569 -1.51 2.85 -7.58
N THR A 570 -0.99 1.94 -8.38
CA THR A 570 -1.31 1.85 -9.78
C THR A 570 -1.18 0.42 -10.29
N ARG A 571 -1.99 0.07 -11.29
CA ARG A 571 -1.83 -1.15 -12.08
C ARG A 571 -1.27 -0.79 -13.45
N TYR A 572 -0.32 -1.53 -13.94
CA TYR A 572 0.21 -1.35 -15.29
C TYR A 572 -0.66 -2.07 -16.33
N PRO A 573 -0.86 -1.45 -17.52
CA PRO A 573 -0.33 -0.14 -17.94
C PRO A 573 -1.11 1.04 -17.33
N VAL A 574 -0.40 2.11 -16.99
CA VAL A 574 -1.03 3.39 -16.61
C VAL A 574 -1.55 4.05 -17.89
N LEU A 575 -2.85 4.12 -18.05
CA LEU A 575 -3.49 4.65 -19.26
C LEU A 575 -3.75 6.16 -19.17
N ASN A 576 -3.99 6.66 -17.97
CA ASN A 576 -4.24 8.07 -17.69
C ASN A 576 -3.87 8.41 -16.25
N ALA A 577 -3.92 9.69 -15.88
CA ALA A 577 -3.57 10.17 -14.55
C ALA A 577 -4.48 9.59 -13.43
N TYR A 578 -5.72 9.25 -13.75
CA TYR A 578 -6.66 8.71 -12.76
C TYR A 578 -6.38 7.25 -12.38
N ASN A 579 -5.54 6.53 -13.15
CA ASN A 579 -5.05 5.21 -12.75
C ASN A 579 -3.99 5.26 -11.64
N LEU A 580 -3.50 6.45 -11.28
CA LEU A 580 -2.72 6.71 -10.08
C LEU A 580 -3.69 7.01 -8.95
N VAL A 581 -3.95 6.02 -8.10
CA VAL A 581 -4.98 6.12 -7.06
C VAL A 581 -4.33 6.40 -5.71
N PRO A 582 -4.65 7.53 -5.09
CA PRO A 582 -4.15 7.88 -3.77
C PRO A 582 -4.97 7.20 -2.67
N TYR A 583 -4.28 6.83 -1.58
CA TYR A 583 -4.90 6.17 -0.43
C TYR A 583 -4.28 6.59 0.89
N LYS A 584 -5.09 6.51 1.95
CA LYS A 584 -4.63 6.39 3.34
C LYS A 584 -4.22 4.94 3.58
N GLY A 585 -3.06 4.71 4.16
CA GLY A 585 -2.60 3.35 4.47
C GLY A 585 -3.26 2.80 5.73
N LYS A 586 -3.76 1.57 5.67
CA LYS A 586 -4.08 0.75 6.84
C LYS A 586 -3.06 -0.39 6.88
N ILE A 587 -2.16 -0.34 7.87
CA ILE A 587 -1.09 -1.33 7.97
C ILE A 587 -1.67 -2.62 8.56
N MET A 588 -1.50 -3.72 7.83
CA MET A 588 -2.06 -5.04 8.17
C MET A 588 -0.96 -6.03 8.50
N SER A 589 -1.10 -6.74 9.59
CA SER A 589 -0.14 -7.75 10.05
C SER A 589 -0.71 -9.17 10.03
N THR A 590 -1.91 -9.34 10.53
CA THR A 590 -2.59 -10.64 10.62
C THR A 590 -4.02 -10.55 10.10
N VAL A 591 -4.67 -11.71 9.89
CA VAL A 591 -6.09 -11.81 9.54
C VAL A 591 -6.72 -12.92 10.37
N PRO A 592 -7.68 -12.62 11.25
CA PRO A 592 -8.04 -11.28 11.72
C PRO A 592 -6.96 -10.66 12.62
N GLY A 593 -6.93 -9.35 12.70
CA GLY A 593 -6.13 -8.61 13.67
C GLY A 593 -6.86 -8.40 14.99
N ARG A 594 -6.22 -7.70 15.89
CA ARG A 594 -6.82 -7.21 17.14
C ARG A 594 -6.53 -5.74 17.34
N ILE A 595 -7.42 -5.03 18.01
CA ILE A 595 -7.17 -3.66 18.47
C ILE A 595 -6.37 -3.75 19.77
N VAL A 596 -5.29 -2.98 19.83
CA VAL A 596 -4.50 -2.86 21.05
C VAL A 596 -4.13 -1.40 21.31
N LYS A 597 -3.98 -1.08 22.59
CA LYS A 597 -3.34 0.15 23.07
C LYS A 597 -1.88 -0.18 23.35
N TYR A 598 -0.99 0.33 22.54
CA TYR A 598 0.45 0.13 22.71
C TYR A 598 1.04 1.29 23.51
N HIS A 599 1.53 1.01 24.68
CA HIS A 599 2.09 2.01 25.60
C HIS A 599 3.52 2.38 25.18
N LEU A 600 3.74 3.68 24.93
CA LEU A 600 4.97 4.20 24.34
C LEU A 600 6.11 4.32 25.35
N LYS A 601 5.79 4.59 26.62
CA LYS A 601 6.77 4.76 27.69
C LYS A 601 7.01 3.43 28.40
N PRO A 602 8.21 2.86 28.31
CA PRO A 602 8.50 1.56 28.90
C PRO A 602 8.39 1.54 30.43
N ASP A 603 8.64 2.67 31.10
CA ASP A 603 8.76 2.78 32.56
C ASP A 603 7.53 3.41 33.22
N ALA A 604 6.59 3.94 32.43
CA ALA A 604 5.41 4.60 32.96
C ALA A 604 4.21 3.64 32.96
N ILE A 605 3.89 3.12 34.13
CA ILE A 605 2.67 2.33 34.36
C ILE A 605 1.71 3.22 35.15
N GLY A 606 1.26 4.30 34.52
CA GLY A 606 0.33 5.24 35.12
C GLY A 606 -0.99 5.33 34.35
N MET A 607 -2.03 5.91 34.95
CA MET A 607 -3.33 6.10 34.28
C MET A 607 -3.28 7.09 33.11
N ASN A 608 -2.22 7.89 33.03
CA ASN A 608 -1.99 8.91 31.98
C ASN A 608 -0.86 8.53 31.02
N ASP A 609 -0.57 7.24 30.86
CA ASP A 609 0.45 6.78 29.90
C ASP A 609 0.04 7.14 28.47
N GLU A 610 0.95 7.72 27.71
CA GLU A 610 0.78 7.88 26.28
C GLU A 610 0.72 6.52 25.61
N TYR A 611 -0.31 6.30 24.82
CA TYR A 611 -0.47 5.10 24.05
C TYR A 611 -0.91 5.42 22.61
N VAL A 612 -0.61 4.50 21.70
CA VAL A 612 -1.08 4.52 20.32
C VAL A 612 -2.07 3.37 20.15
N ILE A 613 -3.19 3.65 19.48
CA ILE A 613 -4.17 2.61 19.13
C ILE A 613 -3.76 2.00 17.80
N PHE A 614 -3.54 0.68 17.80
CA PHE A 614 -3.41 -0.11 16.59
C PHE A 614 -4.74 -0.82 16.30
N ASP A 615 -5.35 -0.50 15.17
CA ASP A 615 -6.57 -1.18 14.69
C ASP A 615 -6.30 -2.63 14.29
N GLU A 616 -5.07 -2.92 13.95
CA GLU A 616 -4.59 -4.23 13.56
C GLU A 616 -3.23 -4.44 14.21
N TYR A 617 -3.09 -5.45 15.04
CA TYR A 617 -1.83 -5.78 15.69
C TYR A 617 -1.47 -7.26 15.45
N PRO A 618 -0.20 -7.61 15.29
CA PRO A 618 0.23 -9.00 15.09
C PRO A 618 -0.32 -9.94 16.17
N VAL A 619 -0.91 -11.04 15.71
CA VAL A 619 -1.40 -12.10 16.61
C VAL A 619 -0.58 -13.34 16.37
N ILE A 620 0.13 -13.81 17.41
CA ILE A 620 1.00 -14.97 17.33
C ILE A 620 0.18 -16.21 16.93
N GLY A 621 0.72 -16.97 15.97
CA GLY A 621 0.09 -18.20 15.47
C GLY A 621 -0.98 -17.99 14.39
N LEU A 622 -1.36 -16.75 14.06
CA LEU A 622 -2.26 -16.47 12.95
C LEU A 622 -1.50 -16.19 11.64
N PRO A 623 -2.11 -16.50 10.49
CA PRO A 623 -1.52 -16.16 9.19
C PRO A 623 -1.30 -14.65 9.04
N THR A 624 -0.19 -14.27 8.41
CA THR A 624 0.10 -12.87 8.12
C THR A 624 -0.56 -12.43 6.82
N LYS A 625 -1.00 -11.17 6.77
CA LYS A 625 -1.47 -10.55 5.54
C LYS A 625 -0.29 -10.32 4.59
N GLN A 626 -0.38 -10.85 3.36
CA GLN A 626 0.70 -10.76 2.37
C GLN A 626 0.32 -10.01 1.10
N SER A 627 -0.97 -9.77 0.87
CA SER A 627 -1.51 -9.11 -0.32
C SER A 627 -2.05 -7.72 -0.01
N LEU A 628 -2.00 -6.83 -0.99
CA LEU A 628 -2.71 -5.55 -0.92
C LEU A 628 -4.21 -5.80 -1.01
N SER A 629 -5.00 -5.09 -0.21
CA SER A 629 -6.45 -5.10 -0.40
C SER A 629 -6.94 -3.70 -0.70
N VAL A 630 -7.58 -3.57 -1.86
CA VAL A 630 -8.21 -2.34 -2.32
C VAL A 630 -9.71 -2.43 -2.10
N HIS A 631 -10.35 -1.28 -1.90
CA HIS A 631 -11.79 -1.25 -1.86
C HIS A 631 -12.35 -1.62 -3.26
N PRO A 632 -13.40 -2.47 -3.36
CA PRO A 632 -13.92 -2.95 -4.66
C PRO A 632 -14.31 -1.84 -5.64
N THR A 633 -14.75 -0.69 -5.14
CA THR A 633 -15.10 0.49 -5.97
C THR A 633 -13.92 1.06 -6.77
N ALA A 634 -12.69 0.80 -6.34
CA ALA A 634 -11.50 1.28 -7.02
C ALA A 634 -11.02 0.37 -8.16
N LEU A 635 -11.52 -0.87 -8.25
CA LEU A 635 -11.09 -1.85 -9.25
C LEU A 635 -11.30 -1.35 -10.69
N GLY A 636 -12.48 -0.78 -10.98
CA GLY A 636 -12.76 -0.21 -12.30
C GLY A 636 -11.79 0.93 -12.67
N ARG A 637 -11.50 1.82 -11.73
CA ARG A 637 -10.52 2.91 -11.91
C ARG A 637 -9.11 2.40 -12.17
N LEU A 638 -8.71 1.32 -11.51
CA LEU A 638 -7.41 0.68 -11.66
C LEU A 638 -7.36 -0.25 -12.88
N GLY A 639 -8.50 -0.56 -13.50
CA GLY A 639 -8.61 -1.53 -14.57
C GLY A 639 -8.12 -2.92 -14.13
N GLY A 640 -8.38 -3.27 -12.87
CA GLY A 640 -7.92 -4.50 -12.23
C GLY A 640 -9.05 -5.43 -11.85
N ASP A 641 -8.72 -6.69 -11.67
CA ASP A 641 -9.57 -7.73 -11.12
C ASP A 641 -8.78 -8.62 -10.13
N HIS A 642 -9.44 -9.60 -9.53
CA HIS A 642 -8.85 -10.47 -8.51
C HIS A 642 -8.39 -11.83 -9.07
N ASP A 643 -7.97 -11.88 -10.32
CA ASP A 643 -7.46 -13.08 -10.99
C ASP A 643 -5.94 -13.29 -10.85
N GLY A 644 -5.30 -12.55 -9.96
CA GLY A 644 -3.84 -12.55 -9.75
C GLY A 644 -3.16 -11.23 -10.15
N ASP A 645 -3.95 -10.19 -10.44
CA ASP A 645 -3.43 -8.87 -10.75
C ASP A 645 -2.52 -8.33 -9.64
N CYS A 646 -1.46 -7.65 -10.07
CA CYS A 646 -0.51 -7.00 -9.19
C CYS A 646 -0.62 -5.48 -9.30
N MET A 647 -0.56 -4.80 -8.17
CA MET A 647 -0.42 -3.35 -8.09
C MET A 647 0.94 -2.93 -7.55
N SER A 648 1.41 -1.81 -8.06
CA SER A 648 2.58 -1.12 -7.52
C SER A 648 2.15 -0.13 -6.45
N LEU A 649 2.91 -0.06 -5.38
CA LEU A 649 2.71 0.82 -4.23
C LEU A 649 3.89 1.77 -4.11
N LEU A 650 3.60 3.05 -3.91
CA LEU A 650 4.57 4.11 -3.62
C LEU A 650 4.09 4.90 -2.41
N ALA A 651 4.98 5.13 -1.44
CA ALA A 651 4.73 6.03 -0.32
C ALA A 651 5.29 7.42 -0.61
N LEU A 652 4.61 8.47 -0.15
CA LEU A 652 5.11 9.84 -0.26
C LEU A 652 5.99 10.17 0.95
N MET A 653 7.17 10.73 0.70
CA MET A 653 8.19 10.96 1.74
C MET A 653 8.18 12.40 2.28
N SER A 654 7.94 13.41 1.43
CA SER A 654 7.93 14.81 1.87
C SER A 654 6.57 15.24 2.43
N ASP A 655 6.60 16.16 3.39
CA ASP A 655 5.37 16.68 4.01
C ASP A 655 4.54 17.48 3.00
N ASP A 656 5.17 18.23 2.09
CA ASP A 656 4.48 18.96 1.03
C ASP A 656 3.73 18.04 0.08
N ALA A 657 4.35 16.92 -0.34
CA ALA A 657 3.71 15.93 -1.20
C ALA A 657 2.54 15.23 -0.48
N ASN A 658 2.68 14.92 0.81
CA ASN A 658 1.62 14.34 1.61
C ASN A 658 0.45 15.32 1.80
N LYS A 659 0.74 16.60 2.02
CA LYS A 659 -0.29 17.65 2.10
C LYS A 659 -1.03 17.79 0.77
N GLU A 660 -0.31 17.92 -0.34
CA GLU A 660 -0.91 18.00 -1.68
C GLU A 660 -1.82 16.81 -1.98
N LEU A 661 -1.37 15.61 -1.67
CA LEU A 661 -2.17 14.41 -1.90
C LEU A 661 -3.38 14.32 -0.97
N GLY A 662 -3.25 14.75 0.29
CA GLY A 662 -4.36 14.85 1.24
C GLY A 662 -5.43 15.83 0.74
N ASP A 663 -5.03 16.99 0.27
CA ASP A 663 -5.92 18.00 -0.32
C ASP A 663 -6.63 17.44 -1.58
N TYR A 664 -5.88 16.70 -2.41
CA TYR A 664 -6.45 16.04 -3.59
C TYR A 664 -7.49 14.98 -3.22
N ILE A 665 -7.21 14.08 -2.28
CA ILE A 665 -8.15 13.02 -1.83
C ILE A 665 -9.46 13.63 -1.33
N ASN A 666 -9.39 14.72 -0.59
CA ASN A 666 -10.54 15.38 0.00
C ASN A 666 -11.27 16.32 -0.99
N SER A 667 -10.78 16.45 -2.21
CA SER A 667 -11.39 17.30 -3.25
C SER A 667 -12.28 16.50 -4.20
N THR A 668 -13.21 17.21 -4.87
CA THR A 668 -14.02 16.63 -5.96
C THR A 668 -13.19 16.15 -7.14
N LYS A 669 -11.96 16.64 -7.31
CA LYS A 669 -11.03 16.24 -8.38
C LYS A 669 -10.59 14.77 -8.26
N SER A 670 -10.66 14.18 -7.06
CA SER A 670 -10.37 12.76 -6.85
C SER A 670 -11.51 11.84 -7.30
N ILE A 671 -12.71 12.37 -7.46
CA ILE A 671 -13.95 11.63 -7.72
C ILE A 671 -14.45 11.85 -9.13
N ILE A 672 -14.24 13.04 -9.70
CA ILE A 672 -14.75 13.46 -11.01
C ILE A 672 -13.58 13.73 -11.95
N ASP A 673 -13.61 13.13 -13.15
CA ASP A 673 -12.62 13.37 -14.19
C ASP A 673 -12.82 14.72 -14.90
N VAL A 674 -11.86 15.09 -15.77
CA VAL A 674 -11.93 16.36 -16.55
C VAL A 674 -13.12 16.44 -17.50
N SER A 675 -13.78 15.31 -17.77
CA SER A 675 -14.97 15.24 -18.63
C SER A 675 -16.27 15.31 -17.82
N GLY A 676 -16.19 15.39 -16.48
CA GLY A 676 -17.34 15.44 -15.58
C GLY A 676 -17.92 14.06 -15.22
N ASN A 677 -17.24 12.96 -15.55
CA ASN A 677 -17.68 11.62 -15.21
C ASN A 677 -17.09 11.19 -13.85
N LEU A 678 -17.80 10.31 -13.13
CA LEU A 678 -17.26 9.67 -11.93
C LEU A 678 -16.08 8.77 -12.32
N VAL A 679 -14.94 8.98 -11.64
CA VAL A 679 -13.72 8.19 -11.85
C VAL A 679 -13.88 6.77 -11.33
N ASN A 680 -14.58 6.61 -10.22
CA ASN A 680 -15.01 5.31 -9.71
C ASN A 680 -16.42 5.06 -10.28
N GLY A 681 -16.51 4.24 -11.32
CA GLY A 681 -17.82 3.94 -11.95
C GLY A 681 -18.78 3.34 -10.93
N LEU A 682 -20.01 3.87 -10.91
CA LEU A 682 -21.11 3.25 -10.18
C LEU A 682 -21.73 2.08 -10.96
N ASP A 683 -21.30 1.89 -12.19
CA ASP A 683 -21.72 0.81 -13.07
C ASP A 683 -20.76 -0.40 -12.94
N GLY A 684 -21.31 -1.59 -13.03
CA GLY A 684 -20.54 -2.83 -12.91
C GLY A 684 -20.32 -3.30 -11.45
N PRO A 685 -19.33 -4.19 -11.20
CA PRO A 685 -19.12 -4.82 -9.89
C PRO A 685 -18.89 -3.84 -8.74
N GLY A 686 -18.17 -2.74 -8.99
CA GLY A 686 -17.92 -1.70 -7.99
C GLY A 686 -19.18 -0.93 -7.61
N GLY A 687 -20.04 -0.62 -8.59
CA GLY A 687 -21.33 0.03 -8.36
C GLY A 687 -22.29 -0.86 -7.58
N ALA A 688 -22.31 -2.16 -7.86
CA ALA A 688 -23.12 -3.11 -7.09
C ALA A 688 -22.72 -3.14 -5.61
N VAL A 689 -21.40 -3.08 -5.31
CA VAL A 689 -20.91 -3.06 -3.93
C VAL A 689 -21.29 -1.75 -3.23
N ILE A 690 -21.18 -0.59 -3.90
CA ILE A 690 -21.62 0.70 -3.35
C ILE A 690 -23.11 0.67 -3.05
N ASN A 691 -23.92 0.20 -4.01
CA ASN A 691 -25.36 0.11 -3.87
C ASN A 691 -25.75 -0.84 -2.74
N MET A 692 -25.10 -1.99 -2.60
CA MET A 692 -25.30 -2.90 -1.47
C MET A 692 -24.87 -2.26 -0.14
N SER A 693 -23.76 -1.57 -0.10
CA SER A 693 -23.29 -0.88 1.12
C SER A 693 -24.25 0.22 1.53
N LEU A 694 -24.75 1.03 0.59
CA LEU A 694 -25.78 2.03 0.85
C LEU A 694 -27.10 1.40 1.31
N PHE A 695 -27.52 0.30 0.70
CA PHE A 695 -28.72 -0.44 1.08
C PHE A 695 -28.61 -0.96 2.51
N PHE A 696 -27.48 -1.58 2.89
CA PHE A 696 -27.26 -2.07 4.25
C PHE A 696 -27.14 -0.92 5.27
N CYS A 697 -26.50 0.19 4.92
CA CYS A 697 -26.43 1.36 5.80
C CYS A 697 -27.79 2.01 6.04
N THR A 698 -28.66 2.05 5.03
CA THR A 698 -30.02 2.60 5.16
C THR A 698 -30.95 1.67 5.94
N TYR A 699 -30.84 0.37 5.77
CA TYR A 699 -31.67 -0.59 6.51
C TYR A 699 -31.22 -0.78 7.97
N GLY A 700 -29.92 -0.71 8.25
CA GLY A 700 -29.39 -0.81 9.61
C GLY A 700 -29.65 0.42 10.48
N ALA A 701 -30.04 1.55 9.88
CA ALA A 701 -30.45 2.74 10.61
C ALA A 701 -31.95 2.73 11.03
N LEU A 702 -32.71 1.74 10.57
CA LEU A 702 -34.14 1.58 10.90
C LEU A 702 -34.39 0.47 11.95
N GLU A 703 -33.39 -0.30 12.32
CA GLU A 703 -33.37 -1.22 13.46
C GLU A 703 -32.59 -0.61 14.65
#